data_9fbff50a10e03b5fe1766eae18293933
#
_entry.id   9fbff50a10e03b5fe1766eae18293933
#
_cell.length_a   1.000
_cell.length_b   1.000
_cell.length_c   1.000
_cell.angle_alpha   90.00
_cell.angle_beta   90.00
_cell.angle_gamma   90.00
#
_symmetry.space_group_name_H-M   'P 1'
#
loop_
_entity.id
_entity.type
_entity.pdbx_description
1 polymer ?
#
loop_
_entity_poly.entity_id
_entity_poly.type
_entity_poly.pdbx_seq_one_letter_code
_entity_poly.pdbx_strand_id
1 'polypeptide(L)'
;MISPKVRSLVRVIGLCSLAACASSGGANMSTVAPNPDPRVGLRAGLMNAAEASWNLRVVSKTPPPEQFAGITNSDLAFTGQYAIQGNYNGFQVWDISNPAKPTLKVGFVCPASQSDVSVYKNLLFVSGEGMGGRLDCGKEGVHDSVSASRLRGIRIFDISDIAKPKYIANVQTCRGSHTHTVVVDPNDKDNVYVYVSGSAPVRSPSELPGCVAASPDSNPNSALFRIEVIKVPLAHPEQAAIVSSPRIFSGLTAPPRHGEAPEDVAAAAKEAADWRAKGGFTVRMGEMEYALSAESSEPVLDSVVKARGGNGAPTAADSAATQVAIQKMMDAMMAAPVPGTANGVRPGPNQCHDITVYPAIGLAGGACGGYGLLLDIRDVANPRRMDAVSDANFSYWHSATFNNDGTKLLFSDEWGGGGQPKCRATDKHEWGADAIFTLADNRMTFQSYYKMSAPQTPFENCVAHNGSLIPIPGRDVMVQAWYQGGISVFDWTDPAHPKEIAFFDRGPVDSTKMEDGGSWSAYWYNGVIVSSEISRGLDIFELTPSGLISQNEIDAAKLVQLEYFNTQDQPKFVWPASFTVARAYLDQVARSNGLAPQRLAATRTALARAERLSGVQRREALLQLATQLDGDAQGAPGRLRTLAAEVRDLAGVGAGAGAGAGAGADR
;
A
#
# COMPACT_ATOMS: atom_id res chain seq x y z
N MET A 1 -44.86 50.57 48.18
CA MET A 1 -44.21 51.75 48.79
C MET A 1 -42.82 51.89 48.19
N ILE A 2 -42.61 53.02 47.52
CA ILE A 2 -41.35 53.75 47.28
C ILE A 2 -40.29 53.11 46.40
N SER A 3 -40.30 53.52 45.12
CA SER A 3 -39.12 53.85 44.30
C SER A 3 -38.29 54.95 45.00
N PRO A 4 -36.99 55.19 44.71
CA PRO A 4 -36.58 55.79 43.46
C PRO A 4 -35.10 55.65 43.02
N LYS A 5 -34.93 56.12 41.82
CA LYS A 5 -33.90 57.01 41.19
C LYS A 5 -32.77 56.38 40.44
N VAL A 6 -32.94 56.54 39.12
CA VAL A 6 -32.00 56.71 38.03
C VAL A 6 -30.85 57.66 38.36
N ARG A 7 -29.59 57.27 38.02
CA ARG A 7 -28.53 58.20 37.61
C ARG A 7 -27.79 57.62 36.42
N SER A 8 -28.01 58.26 35.27
CA SER A 8 -27.23 58.12 34.05
C SER A 8 -25.78 58.50 34.29
N LEU A 9 -24.84 57.66 33.85
CA LEU A 9 -23.44 58.02 33.67
C LEU A 9 -23.07 57.76 32.18
N VAL A 10 -22.99 58.82 31.42
CA VAL A 10 -22.45 58.84 30.04
C VAL A 10 -20.95 58.62 30.13
N ARG A 11 -20.45 57.50 29.61
CA ARG A 11 -19.05 57.28 29.36
C ARG A 11 -18.79 57.41 27.85
N VAL A 12 -18.04 58.45 27.53
CA VAL A 12 -17.43 58.67 26.23
C VAL A 12 -16.41 57.56 25.98
N ILE A 13 -16.67 56.68 25.00
CA ILE A 13 -15.69 55.70 24.52
C ILE A 13 -14.93 56.36 23.36
N GLY A 14 -13.69 56.72 23.66
CA GLY A 14 -12.73 57.15 22.63
C GLY A 14 -12.38 55.96 21.73
N LEU A 15 -12.64 56.09 20.43
CA LEU A 15 -12.13 55.15 19.42
C LEU A 15 -10.60 55.35 19.30
N CYS A 16 -9.82 54.46 19.90
CA CYS A 16 -8.42 54.26 19.51
C CYS A 16 -8.39 53.33 18.32
N SER A 17 -8.18 53.88 17.12
CA SER A 17 -7.88 53.11 15.91
C SER A 17 -6.50 52.45 16.06
N LEU A 18 -6.48 51.20 16.48
CA LEU A 18 -5.29 50.36 16.39
C LEU A 18 -5.13 49.92 14.92
N ALA A 19 -4.28 50.63 14.19
CA ALA A 19 -3.72 50.15 12.94
C ALA A 19 -2.85 48.92 13.28
N ALA A 20 -3.40 47.71 13.12
CA ALA A 20 -2.61 46.52 13.13
C ALA A 20 -1.76 46.46 11.85
N CYS A 21 -0.51 46.88 11.97
CA CYS A 21 0.52 46.52 10.99
C CYS A 21 0.63 44.99 11.02
N ALA A 22 0.00 44.32 10.06
CA ALA A 22 0.29 42.94 9.76
C ALA A 22 1.71 42.89 9.20
N SER A 23 2.69 42.75 10.08
CA SER A 23 4.02 42.27 9.71
C SER A 23 3.82 40.80 9.27
N SER A 24 3.88 40.55 7.97
CA SER A 24 4.07 39.25 7.40
C SER A 24 5.50 38.75 7.70
N GLY A 25 5.78 38.54 8.98
CA GLY A 25 6.90 37.75 9.44
C GLY A 25 6.54 36.30 9.08
N GLY A 26 7.16 35.75 8.05
CA GLY A 26 7.07 34.34 7.78
C GLY A 26 7.48 33.60 9.06
N ALA A 27 6.52 32.95 9.71
CA ALA A 27 6.83 32.01 10.79
C ALA A 27 7.87 31.05 10.23
N ASN A 28 9.03 30.92 10.88
CA ASN A 28 10.00 29.89 10.55
C ASN A 28 9.32 28.54 10.82
N MET A 29 8.73 27.95 9.77
CA MET A 29 8.11 26.62 9.88
C MET A 29 9.19 25.60 10.19
N SER A 30 8.95 24.74 11.18
CA SER A 30 9.92 23.74 11.61
C SER A 30 10.28 22.80 10.47
N THR A 31 11.56 22.51 10.35
CA THR A 31 12.13 21.46 9.49
C THR A 31 12.48 20.19 10.29
N VAL A 32 12.16 20.18 11.58
CA VAL A 32 12.52 19.12 12.52
C VAL A 32 11.22 18.50 13.04
N ALA A 33 11.19 17.17 13.08
CA ALA A 33 10.09 16.40 13.66
C ALA A 33 9.91 16.77 15.16
N PRO A 34 8.70 16.64 15.71
CA PRO A 34 8.46 16.85 17.13
C PRO A 34 9.36 15.96 17.99
N ASN A 35 9.91 16.53 19.07
CA ASN A 35 10.68 15.78 20.07
C ASN A 35 10.32 16.30 21.47
N PRO A 36 9.72 15.48 22.36
CA PRO A 36 9.43 14.04 22.16
C PRO A 36 8.42 13.78 21.03
N ASP A 37 8.49 12.59 20.44
CA ASP A 37 7.54 12.18 19.40
C ASP A 37 6.15 11.97 20.03
N PRO A 38 5.10 12.68 19.57
CA PRO A 38 3.78 12.64 20.18
C PRO A 38 3.02 11.32 19.93
N ARG A 39 3.53 10.44 19.09
CA ARG A 39 2.96 9.09 18.85
C ARG A 39 3.27 8.13 19.99
N VAL A 40 4.33 8.39 20.77
CA VAL A 40 4.77 7.48 21.82
C VAL A 40 3.77 7.47 22.98
N GLY A 41 3.21 6.29 23.28
CA GLY A 41 2.32 6.10 24.44
C GLY A 41 0.92 6.67 24.26
N LEU A 42 0.42 6.73 23.05
CA LEU A 42 -0.96 7.11 22.78
C LEU A 42 -1.95 6.18 23.52
N ARG A 43 -3.01 6.77 24.08
CA ARG A 43 -4.05 6.01 24.77
C ARG A 43 -4.83 5.13 23.79
N ALA A 44 -4.98 3.85 24.16
CA ALA A 44 -5.74 2.85 23.40
C ALA A 44 -7.24 3.15 23.33
N GLY A 45 -7.89 2.56 22.32
CA GLY A 45 -9.35 2.55 22.16
C GLY A 45 -9.78 2.28 20.72
N LEU A 46 -10.84 1.49 20.55
CA LEU A 46 -11.33 1.17 19.21
C LEU A 46 -11.74 2.45 18.45
N MET A 47 -12.70 3.23 18.94
CA MET A 47 -13.21 4.43 18.26
C MET A 47 -12.80 5.74 18.95
N ASN A 48 -12.14 5.68 20.09
CA ASN A 48 -11.80 6.82 20.93
C ASN A 48 -10.33 6.84 21.37
N ALA A 49 -9.45 6.14 20.65
CA ALA A 49 -8.00 6.21 20.87
C ALA A 49 -7.49 7.66 20.82
N ALA A 50 -6.40 7.94 21.52
CA ALA A 50 -5.71 9.21 21.34
C ALA A 50 -5.04 9.28 19.95
N GLU A 51 -4.83 10.48 19.45
CA GLU A 51 -4.30 10.70 18.10
C GLU A 51 -3.12 11.68 18.14
N ALA A 52 -2.19 11.49 17.22
CA ALA A 52 -1.08 12.41 16.97
C ALA A 52 -0.95 12.67 15.48
N SER A 53 -0.64 13.91 15.11
CA SER A 53 -0.37 14.28 13.72
C SER A 53 0.72 15.34 13.63
N TRP A 54 1.46 15.31 12.55
CA TRP A 54 2.46 16.32 12.21
C TRP A 54 2.47 16.53 10.71
N ASN A 55 2.31 17.78 10.29
CA ASN A 55 2.22 18.19 8.88
C ASN A 55 1.11 17.47 8.07
N LEU A 56 0.20 16.79 8.75
CA LEU A 56 -1.05 16.23 8.22
C LEU A 56 -2.25 16.77 8.99
N ARG A 57 -3.33 17.02 8.30
CA ARG A 57 -4.63 17.38 8.85
C ARG A 57 -5.64 16.28 8.57
N VAL A 58 -6.30 15.80 9.61
CA VAL A 58 -7.46 14.91 9.45
C VAL A 58 -8.62 15.72 8.85
N VAL A 59 -9.14 15.26 7.72
CA VAL A 59 -10.30 15.86 7.03
C VAL A 59 -11.59 15.18 7.49
N SER A 60 -11.59 13.85 7.50
CA SER A 60 -12.72 13.06 8.00
C SER A 60 -12.28 11.69 8.50
N LYS A 61 -13.10 11.11 9.37
CA LYS A 61 -13.05 9.74 9.88
C LYS A 61 -14.45 9.18 9.76
N THR A 62 -14.64 8.20 8.89
CA THR A 62 -15.96 7.64 8.57
C THR A 62 -16.02 6.20 9.03
N PRO A 63 -16.82 5.86 10.05
CA PRO A 63 -16.90 4.49 10.56
C PRO A 63 -17.48 3.54 9.50
N PRO A 64 -17.18 2.23 9.60
CA PRO A 64 -17.75 1.23 8.70
C PRO A 64 -19.28 1.19 8.86
N PRO A 65 -20.04 0.92 7.79
CA PRO A 65 -21.48 0.70 7.89
C PRO A 65 -21.77 -0.60 8.66
N GLU A 66 -22.95 -0.70 9.26
CA GLU A 66 -23.35 -1.79 10.17
C GLU A 66 -23.03 -3.19 9.62
N GLN A 67 -23.29 -3.44 8.34
CA GLN A 67 -23.05 -4.75 7.69
C GLN A 67 -21.58 -5.12 7.53
N PHE A 68 -20.66 -4.18 7.77
CA PHE A 68 -19.21 -4.35 7.70
C PHE A 68 -18.51 -4.06 9.03
N ALA A 69 -19.28 -3.65 10.05
CA ALA A 69 -18.73 -3.37 11.38
C ALA A 69 -18.16 -4.64 12.03
N GLY A 70 -16.97 -4.54 12.59
CA GLY A 70 -16.25 -5.67 13.19
C GLY A 70 -15.67 -6.66 12.18
N ILE A 71 -15.65 -6.31 10.90
CA ILE A 71 -15.04 -7.12 9.84
C ILE A 71 -13.92 -6.30 9.19
N THR A 72 -12.78 -6.91 9.01
CA THR A 72 -11.55 -6.30 8.48
C THR A 72 -11.80 -5.61 7.14
N ASN A 73 -11.53 -4.31 7.05
CA ASN A 73 -11.39 -3.61 5.79
C ASN A 73 -10.00 -3.88 5.21
N SER A 74 -9.94 -4.01 3.89
CA SER A 74 -8.71 -4.25 3.15
C SER A 74 -8.37 -3.06 2.24
N ASP A 75 -7.88 -3.32 1.05
CA ASP A 75 -7.30 -2.31 0.18
C ASP A 75 -8.32 -1.40 -0.53
N LEU A 76 -7.82 -0.39 -1.23
CA LEU A 76 -8.58 0.65 -1.91
C LEU A 76 -8.29 0.65 -3.41
N ALA A 77 -9.34 0.90 -4.20
CA ALA A 77 -9.23 1.36 -5.58
C ALA A 77 -10.06 2.61 -5.77
N PHE A 78 -9.75 3.41 -6.80
CA PHE A 78 -10.42 4.68 -7.01
C PHE A 78 -10.88 4.82 -8.45
N THR A 79 -12.03 5.42 -8.66
CA THR A 79 -12.55 5.81 -9.99
C THR A 79 -13.40 7.08 -9.91
N GLY A 80 -13.02 8.11 -10.67
CA GLY A 80 -13.68 9.42 -10.62
C GLY A 80 -13.70 9.99 -9.21
N GLN A 81 -14.89 10.15 -8.64
CA GLN A 81 -15.10 10.66 -7.28
C GLN A 81 -15.31 9.57 -6.22
N TYR A 82 -15.07 8.32 -6.56
CA TYR A 82 -15.36 7.20 -5.69
C TYR A 82 -14.10 6.51 -5.20
N ALA A 83 -14.10 6.13 -3.92
CA ALA A 83 -13.18 5.14 -3.34
C ALA A 83 -13.93 3.82 -3.16
N ILE A 84 -13.36 2.74 -3.66
CA ILE A 84 -13.86 1.37 -3.47
C ILE A 84 -12.97 0.71 -2.45
N GLN A 85 -13.53 0.32 -1.32
CA GLN A 85 -12.82 -0.30 -0.21
C GLN A 85 -13.17 -1.78 -0.13
N GLY A 86 -12.17 -2.64 -0.25
CA GLY A 86 -12.30 -4.05 0.01
C GLY A 86 -12.62 -4.33 1.48
N ASN A 87 -13.23 -5.48 1.73
CA ASN A 87 -13.57 -5.94 3.08
C ASN A 87 -13.70 -7.47 3.05
N TYR A 88 -13.38 -8.14 4.15
CA TYR A 88 -13.51 -9.61 4.23
C TYR A 88 -14.95 -10.13 4.02
N ASN A 89 -15.94 -9.24 4.08
CA ASN A 89 -17.35 -9.54 3.77
C ASN A 89 -17.78 -9.08 2.36
N GLY A 90 -16.87 -8.53 1.54
CA GLY A 90 -17.15 -8.01 0.20
C GLY A 90 -16.47 -6.67 -0.08
N PHE A 91 -17.21 -5.65 -0.52
CA PHE A 91 -16.63 -4.32 -0.76
C PHE A 91 -17.63 -3.19 -0.50
N GLN A 92 -17.11 -1.99 -0.31
CA GLN A 92 -17.85 -0.76 -0.03
C GLN A 92 -17.47 0.31 -1.07
N VAL A 93 -18.44 1.07 -1.56
CA VAL A 93 -18.18 2.20 -2.47
C VAL A 93 -18.54 3.49 -1.76
N TRP A 94 -17.57 4.36 -1.59
CA TRP A 94 -17.66 5.65 -0.94
C TRP A 94 -17.62 6.78 -1.97
N ASP A 95 -18.55 7.71 -1.94
CA ASP A 95 -18.45 8.99 -2.64
C ASP A 95 -17.61 9.93 -1.79
N ILE A 96 -16.43 10.27 -2.30
CA ILE A 96 -15.45 11.17 -1.66
C ILE A 96 -15.38 12.53 -2.36
N SER A 97 -16.36 12.90 -3.18
CA SER A 97 -16.44 14.23 -3.82
C SER A 97 -16.42 15.37 -2.79
N ASN A 98 -16.94 15.12 -1.59
CA ASN A 98 -16.70 15.96 -0.42
C ASN A 98 -15.85 15.19 0.60
N PRO A 99 -14.53 15.38 0.61
CA PRO A 99 -13.63 14.65 1.51
C PRO A 99 -13.94 14.84 3.00
N ALA A 100 -14.58 15.96 3.38
CA ALA A 100 -14.97 16.22 4.76
C ALA A 100 -16.22 15.43 5.20
N LYS A 101 -16.94 14.84 4.26
CA LYS A 101 -18.16 14.07 4.52
C LYS A 101 -18.35 12.97 3.47
N PRO A 102 -17.50 11.92 3.46
CA PRO A 102 -17.71 10.77 2.59
C PRO A 102 -19.09 10.14 2.80
N THR A 103 -19.71 9.65 1.73
CA THR A 103 -21.02 8.99 1.81
C THR A 103 -21.00 7.63 1.14
N LEU A 104 -21.52 6.62 1.85
CA LEU A 104 -21.65 5.28 1.28
C LEU A 104 -22.65 5.29 0.13
N LYS A 105 -22.23 4.80 -1.04
CA LYS A 105 -23.11 4.58 -2.21
C LYS A 105 -23.71 3.19 -2.20
N VAL A 106 -22.87 2.18 -1.94
CA VAL A 106 -23.29 0.79 -1.83
C VAL A 106 -22.30 0.00 -0.95
N GLY A 107 -22.84 -0.94 -0.20
CA GLY A 107 -22.08 -2.01 0.41
C GLY A 107 -22.51 -3.32 -0.21
N PHE A 108 -21.61 -4.01 -0.90
CA PHE A 108 -21.88 -5.25 -1.61
C PHE A 108 -21.30 -6.43 -0.84
N VAL A 109 -22.19 -7.25 -0.27
CA VAL A 109 -21.77 -8.43 0.51
C VAL A 109 -21.52 -9.62 -0.39
N CYS A 110 -20.29 -10.11 -0.41
CA CYS A 110 -19.84 -11.24 -1.22
C CYS A 110 -18.52 -11.80 -0.69
N PRO A 111 -18.52 -12.50 0.45
CA PRO A 111 -17.29 -12.89 1.15
C PRO A 111 -16.45 -13.87 0.33
N ALA A 112 -15.11 -13.67 0.36
CA ALA A 112 -14.14 -14.62 -0.21
C ALA A 112 -12.69 -14.34 0.26
N SER A 113 -12.44 -14.01 1.48
CA SER A 113 -11.24 -13.47 2.11
C SER A 113 -11.13 -11.94 1.99
N GLN A 114 -9.93 -11.37 1.86
CA GLN A 114 -9.72 -9.92 1.96
C GLN A 114 -10.40 -9.08 0.86
N SER A 115 -10.79 -9.67 -0.26
CA SER A 115 -11.48 -8.97 -1.35
C SER A 115 -10.69 -7.77 -1.88
N ASP A 116 -9.39 -7.95 -2.17
CA ASP A 116 -8.59 -6.93 -2.83
C ASP A 116 -9.27 -6.45 -4.11
N VAL A 117 -9.25 -5.14 -4.37
CA VAL A 117 -10.06 -4.48 -5.40
C VAL A 117 -9.22 -3.70 -6.41
N SER A 118 -9.60 -3.78 -7.69
CA SER A 118 -9.04 -2.93 -8.75
C SER A 118 -10.11 -2.57 -9.77
N VAL A 119 -9.95 -1.41 -10.42
CA VAL A 119 -10.90 -0.90 -11.41
C VAL A 119 -10.22 -0.68 -12.77
N TYR A 120 -10.99 -0.88 -13.83
CA TYR A 120 -10.62 -0.42 -15.16
C TYR A 120 -11.87 -0.09 -15.97
N LYS A 121 -12.02 1.17 -16.34
CA LYS A 121 -13.27 1.68 -16.98
C LYS A 121 -14.51 1.35 -16.12
N ASN A 122 -15.44 0.59 -16.67
CA ASN A 122 -16.66 0.15 -15.99
C ASN A 122 -16.56 -1.25 -15.34
N LEU A 123 -15.36 -1.79 -15.22
CA LEU A 123 -15.12 -3.08 -14.59
C LEU A 123 -14.48 -2.92 -13.22
N LEU A 124 -14.96 -3.69 -12.25
CA LEU A 124 -14.35 -3.87 -10.93
C LEU A 124 -13.92 -5.34 -10.81
N PHE A 125 -12.68 -5.55 -10.45
CA PHE A 125 -12.07 -6.84 -10.17
C PHE A 125 -11.97 -7.01 -8.65
N VAL A 126 -12.33 -8.21 -8.15
CA VAL A 126 -12.29 -8.52 -6.72
C VAL A 126 -11.64 -9.87 -6.50
N SER A 127 -10.59 -9.91 -5.71
CA SER A 127 -9.86 -11.12 -5.33
C SER A 127 -10.67 -12.05 -4.44
N GLY A 128 -10.41 -13.35 -4.55
CA GLY A 128 -10.93 -14.37 -3.65
C GLY A 128 -9.99 -15.56 -3.54
N GLU A 129 -9.56 -15.89 -2.32
CA GLU A 129 -8.70 -17.05 -2.07
C GLU A 129 -9.20 -17.95 -0.95
N GLY A 130 -10.06 -17.44 -0.08
CA GLY A 130 -10.55 -18.15 1.09
C GLY A 130 -11.29 -19.43 0.76
N MET A 131 -11.14 -20.41 1.62
CA MET A 131 -11.81 -21.72 1.45
C MET A 131 -13.33 -21.62 1.53
N GLY A 132 -13.86 -20.60 2.19
CA GLY A 132 -15.29 -20.34 2.33
C GLY A 132 -15.95 -19.58 1.18
N GLY A 133 -15.16 -19.01 0.24
CA GLY A 133 -15.70 -18.20 -0.86
C GLY A 133 -16.64 -18.98 -1.76
N ARG A 134 -17.76 -18.36 -2.19
CA ARG A 134 -18.79 -18.98 -3.06
C ARG A 134 -18.96 -18.24 -4.37
N LEU A 135 -19.30 -18.98 -5.41
CA LEU A 135 -19.62 -18.42 -6.74
C LEU A 135 -20.86 -17.52 -6.74
N ASP A 136 -21.83 -17.82 -5.89
CA ASP A 136 -23.11 -17.10 -5.78
C ASP A 136 -23.12 -16.00 -4.70
N CYS A 137 -21.96 -15.69 -4.11
CA CYS A 137 -21.82 -14.74 -2.99
C CYS A 137 -22.59 -15.15 -1.71
N GLY A 138 -22.95 -16.43 -1.56
CA GLY A 138 -23.63 -16.92 -0.36
C GLY A 138 -22.79 -16.74 0.90
N LYS A 139 -23.43 -16.33 2.00
CA LYS A 139 -22.79 -16.06 3.29
C LYS A 139 -22.52 -17.32 4.12
N GLU A 140 -23.18 -18.43 3.79
CA GLU A 140 -23.03 -19.72 4.47
C GLU A 140 -21.66 -20.37 4.24
N GLY A 141 -20.90 -19.84 3.30
CA GLY A 141 -19.56 -20.34 2.98
C GLY A 141 -19.57 -21.71 2.28
N VAL A 142 -18.39 -22.33 2.18
CA VAL A 142 -18.16 -23.68 1.67
C VAL A 142 -17.37 -24.46 2.71
N HIS A 143 -17.95 -25.54 3.24
CA HIS A 143 -17.35 -26.37 4.31
C HIS A 143 -16.71 -27.65 3.77
N ASP A 144 -17.14 -28.13 2.59
CA ASP A 144 -16.58 -29.33 1.98
C ASP A 144 -15.13 -29.12 1.53
N SER A 145 -14.30 -30.14 1.66
CA SER A 145 -12.91 -30.11 1.18
C SER A 145 -12.81 -29.94 -0.35
N VAL A 146 -13.80 -30.44 -1.10
CA VAL A 146 -13.95 -30.31 -2.56
C VAL A 146 -15.36 -29.81 -2.87
N SER A 147 -15.49 -28.69 -3.57
CA SER A 147 -16.80 -28.13 -3.89
C SER A 147 -16.81 -27.39 -5.21
N ALA A 148 -17.76 -27.74 -6.08
CA ALA A 148 -17.98 -26.99 -7.33
C ALA A 148 -18.55 -25.57 -7.14
N SER A 149 -19.08 -25.24 -5.95
CA SER A 149 -19.60 -23.92 -5.64
C SER A 149 -18.52 -22.96 -5.09
N ARG A 150 -17.30 -23.47 -4.82
CA ARG A 150 -16.23 -22.63 -4.26
C ARG A 150 -15.67 -21.67 -5.29
N LEU A 151 -15.58 -20.39 -4.91
CA LEU A 151 -14.79 -19.40 -5.63
C LEU A 151 -13.38 -19.30 -5.05
N ARG A 152 -12.38 -19.44 -5.91
CA ARG A 152 -11.00 -19.04 -5.65
C ARG A 152 -10.39 -18.53 -6.94
N GLY A 153 -10.14 -17.21 -7.01
CA GLY A 153 -9.69 -16.51 -8.21
C GLY A 153 -10.16 -15.06 -8.24
N ILE A 154 -10.58 -14.59 -9.39
CA ILE A 154 -11.03 -13.21 -9.61
C ILE A 154 -12.53 -13.19 -9.92
N ARG A 155 -13.27 -12.31 -9.25
CA ARG A 155 -14.63 -11.91 -9.64
C ARG A 155 -14.56 -10.64 -10.48
N ILE A 156 -15.46 -10.53 -11.46
CA ILE A 156 -15.59 -9.35 -12.32
C ILE A 156 -17.00 -8.81 -12.18
N PHE A 157 -17.08 -7.51 -11.88
CA PHE A 157 -18.35 -6.78 -11.74
C PHE A 157 -18.42 -5.70 -12.79
N ASP A 158 -19.61 -5.47 -13.34
CA ASP A 158 -19.96 -4.27 -14.10
C ASP A 158 -20.39 -3.18 -13.11
N ILE A 159 -19.67 -2.07 -13.11
CA ILE A 159 -19.93 -0.87 -12.29
C ILE A 159 -20.34 0.33 -13.13
N SER A 160 -20.91 0.14 -14.32
CA SER A 160 -21.49 1.22 -15.14
C SER A 160 -22.52 2.03 -14.36
N ASP A 161 -23.31 1.40 -13.48
CA ASP A 161 -24.04 2.04 -12.40
C ASP A 161 -23.32 1.73 -11.07
N ILE A 162 -22.49 2.64 -10.62
CA ILE A 162 -21.65 2.46 -9.41
C ILE A 162 -22.48 2.17 -8.15
N ALA A 163 -23.76 2.57 -8.11
CA ALA A 163 -24.67 2.29 -7.00
C ALA A 163 -25.29 0.89 -7.07
N LYS A 164 -25.14 0.19 -8.20
CA LYS A 164 -25.71 -1.14 -8.45
C LYS A 164 -24.72 -2.06 -9.16
N PRO A 165 -23.58 -2.39 -8.54
CA PRO A 165 -22.62 -3.30 -9.12
C PRO A 165 -23.28 -4.63 -9.50
N LYS A 166 -22.94 -5.16 -10.68
CA LYS A 166 -23.45 -6.45 -11.16
C LYS A 166 -22.32 -7.45 -11.27
N TYR A 167 -22.41 -8.55 -10.58
CA TYR A 167 -21.50 -9.68 -10.75
C TYR A 167 -21.75 -10.31 -12.12
N ILE A 168 -20.76 -10.25 -13.03
CA ILE A 168 -20.93 -10.68 -14.44
C ILE A 168 -20.08 -11.87 -14.81
N ALA A 169 -18.92 -12.07 -14.18
CA ALA A 169 -18.02 -13.16 -14.49
C ALA A 169 -17.07 -13.48 -13.33
N ASN A 170 -16.42 -14.65 -13.43
CA ASN A 170 -15.27 -14.98 -12.59
C ASN A 170 -14.27 -15.83 -13.36
N VAL A 171 -13.00 -15.79 -12.93
CA VAL A 171 -11.95 -16.67 -13.42
C VAL A 171 -11.40 -17.43 -12.22
N GLN A 172 -11.57 -18.77 -12.26
CA GLN A 172 -11.05 -19.66 -11.24
C GLN A 172 -9.57 -19.92 -11.46
N THR A 173 -8.78 -19.88 -10.39
CA THR A 173 -7.35 -20.17 -10.39
C THR A 173 -7.02 -21.34 -9.46
N CYS A 174 -5.88 -21.96 -9.68
CA CYS A 174 -5.48 -23.11 -8.87
C CYS A 174 -5.17 -22.77 -7.40
N ARG A 175 -4.80 -21.49 -7.12
CA ARG A 175 -4.36 -21.06 -5.79
C ARG A 175 -5.13 -19.85 -5.25
N GLY A 176 -6.25 -19.50 -5.89
CA GLY A 176 -7.00 -18.30 -5.53
C GLY A 176 -6.26 -17.02 -5.95
N SER A 177 -6.75 -15.90 -5.45
CA SER A 177 -6.13 -14.58 -5.59
C SER A 177 -6.17 -13.88 -4.24
N HIS A 178 -5.01 -13.65 -3.66
CA HIS A 178 -4.85 -12.84 -2.45
C HIS A 178 -4.94 -11.37 -2.83
N THR A 179 -4.04 -10.93 -3.69
CA THR A 179 -4.05 -9.68 -4.44
C THR A 179 -4.05 -9.98 -5.93
N HIS A 180 -4.30 -8.97 -6.74
CA HIS A 180 -4.21 -9.06 -8.19
C HIS A 180 -3.80 -7.72 -8.78
N THR A 181 -3.21 -7.76 -9.97
CA THR A 181 -2.75 -6.55 -10.66
C THR A 181 -3.44 -6.40 -11.99
N VAL A 182 -4.18 -5.32 -12.17
CA VAL A 182 -4.71 -4.93 -13.49
C VAL A 182 -3.58 -4.34 -14.32
N VAL A 183 -3.42 -4.84 -15.55
CA VAL A 183 -2.35 -4.43 -16.46
C VAL A 183 -2.95 -3.99 -17.79
N VAL A 184 -2.68 -2.75 -18.16
CA VAL A 184 -3.09 -2.19 -19.44
C VAL A 184 -1.97 -2.37 -20.45
N ASP A 185 -2.26 -3.07 -21.58
CA ASP A 185 -1.35 -3.11 -22.71
C ASP A 185 -1.62 -1.89 -23.62
N PRO A 186 -0.66 -0.99 -23.84
CA PRO A 186 -0.86 0.17 -24.71
C PRO A 186 -1.14 -0.21 -26.17
N ASN A 187 -0.79 -1.44 -26.58
CA ASN A 187 -0.99 -1.96 -27.93
C ASN A 187 -2.27 -2.78 -28.11
N ASP A 188 -2.97 -3.14 -27.01
CA ASP A 188 -4.21 -3.92 -27.04
C ASP A 188 -5.33 -3.15 -26.33
N LYS A 189 -6.07 -2.33 -27.08
CA LYS A 189 -7.15 -1.50 -26.53
C LYS A 189 -8.47 -2.25 -26.32
N ASP A 190 -8.59 -3.45 -26.86
CA ASP A 190 -9.79 -4.27 -26.78
C ASP A 190 -9.83 -5.15 -25.52
N ASN A 191 -8.70 -5.27 -24.84
CA ASN A 191 -8.54 -6.14 -23.67
C ASN A 191 -7.85 -5.41 -22.52
N VAL A 192 -8.06 -5.93 -21.31
CA VAL A 192 -7.22 -5.65 -20.14
C VAL A 192 -6.73 -6.99 -19.58
N TYR A 193 -5.59 -6.96 -18.93
CA TYR A 193 -4.99 -8.16 -18.36
C TYR A 193 -4.99 -8.10 -16.84
N VAL A 194 -5.01 -9.26 -16.19
CA VAL A 194 -4.92 -9.36 -14.72
C VAL A 194 -3.85 -10.41 -14.37
N TYR A 195 -2.84 -9.98 -13.61
CA TYR A 195 -1.83 -10.89 -13.05
C TYR A 195 -2.31 -11.41 -11.70
N VAL A 196 -2.25 -12.71 -11.52
CA VAL A 196 -2.58 -13.38 -10.26
C VAL A 196 -1.42 -14.28 -9.87
N SER A 197 -0.92 -14.08 -8.66
CA SER A 197 0.05 -14.97 -8.04
C SER A 197 -0.57 -15.62 -6.81
N GLY A 198 -1.47 -16.55 -6.99
CA GLY A 198 -2.19 -17.16 -5.89
C GLY A 198 -1.28 -17.65 -4.76
N SER A 199 -1.61 -17.31 -3.52
CA SER A 199 -0.83 -17.61 -2.31
C SER A 199 -1.35 -18.85 -1.56
N ALA A 200 -2.59 -19.18 -1.71
CA ALA A 200 -3.23 -20.30 -1.00
C ALA A 200 -2.75 -21.69 -1.48
N PRO A 201 -3.00 -22.77 -0.72
CA PRO A 201 -2.70 -24.13 -1.14
C PRO A 201 -3.35 -24.48 -2.49
N VAL A 202 -2.66 -25.29 -3.30
CA VAL A 202 -3.17 -25.72 -4.61
C VAL A 202 -4.47 -26.51 -4.43
N ARG A 203 -5.51 -26.17 -5.19
CA ARG A 203 -6.81 -26.86 -5.20
C ARG A 203 -6.67 -28.30 -5.65
N SER A 204 -7.55 -29.15 -5.14
CA SER A 204 -7.69 -30.53 -5.65
C SER A 204 -8.05 -30.53 -7.15
N PRO A 205 -7.44 -31.37 -7.99
CA PRO A 205 -7.87 -31.59 -9.36
C PRO A 205 -9.33 -32.00 -9.51
N SER A 206 -9.92 -32.59 -8.46
CA SER A 206 -11.34 -32.92 -8.40
C SER A 206 -12.24 -31.70 -8.24
N GLU A 207 -11.70 -30.57 -7.72
CA GLU A 207 -12.42 -29.31 -7.61
C GLU A 207 -12.19 -28.42 -8.84
N LEU A 208 -10.95 -28.34 -9.29
CA LEU A 208 -10.59 -27.62 -10.52
C LEU A 208 -9.59 -28.47 -11.33
N PRO A 209 -10.04 -29.08 -12.45
CA PRO A 209 -9.16 -29.87 -13.30
C PRO A 209 -7.93 -29.07 -13.78
N GLY A 210 -6.78 -29.75 -13.86
CA GLY A 210 -5.52 -29.13 -14.28
C GLY A 210 -4.69 -28.50 -13.15
N CYS A 211 -5.20 -28.42 -11.93
CA CYS A 211 -4.43 -27.95 -10.78
C CYS A 211 -3.48 -29.06 -10.28
N VAL A 212 -2.17 -28.77 -10.35
CA VAL A 212 -1.11 -29.70 -9.96
C VAL A 212 -0.18 -29.04 -8.95
N ALA A 213 0.05 -29.70 -7.83
CA ALA A 213 0.94 -29.24 -6.73
C ALA A 213 2.35 -29.84 -6.80
N ALA A 214 2.73 -30.48 -7.89
CA ALA A 214 4.06 -31.08 -8.05
C ALA A 214 5.14 -30.00 -8.24
N SER A 215 6.42 -30.37 -8.04
CA SER A 215 7.52 -29.52 -8.46
C SER A 215 7.47 -29.23 -9.97
N PRO A 216 7.80 -28.01 -10.41
CA PRO A 216 7.89 -27.71 -11.84
C PRO A 216 8.94 -28.54 -12.57
N ASP A 217 9.96 -29.03 -11.91
CA ASP A 217 10.97 -29.93 -12.49
C ASP A 217 10.39 -31.31 -12.84
N SER A 218 9.39 -31.75 -12.08
CA SER A 218 8.70 -33.02 -12.33
C SER A 218 7.44 -32.87 -13.18
N ASN A 219 6.81 -31.71 -13.19
CA ASN A 219 5.62 -31.42 -13.98
C ASN A 219 5.58 -29.98 -14.48
N PRO A 220 5.71 -29.74 -15.76
CA PRO A 220 5.71 -28.39 -16.34
C PRO A 220 4.38 -27.64 -16.14
N ASN A 221 3.29 -28.32 -15.82
CA ASN A 221 1.97 -27.73 -15.57
C ASN A 221 1.71 -27.43 -14.08
N SER A 222 2.75 -27.53 -13.22
CA SER A 222 2.61 -27.20 -11.80
C SER A 222 2.02 -25.80 -11.60
N ALA A 223 1.10 -25.68 -10.65
CA ALA A 223 0.56 -24.40 -10.19
C ALA A 223 1.53 -23.62 -9.27
N LEU A 224 2.68 -24.19 -8.95
CA LEU A 224 3.76 -23.56 -8.19
C LEU A 224 4.75 -22.87 -9.13
N PHE A 225 5.50 -21.88 -8.63
CA PHE A 225 6.59 -21.21 -9.36
C PHE A 225 6.17 -20.41 -10.59
N ARG A 226 4.90 -20.03 -10.68
CA ARG A 226 4.33 -19.25 -11.79
C ARG A 226 3.34 -18.22 -11.28
N ILE A 227 3.01 -17.27 -12.15
CA ILE A 227 1.80 -16.46 -12.05
C ILE A 227 0.81 -16.90 -13.13
N GLU A 228 -0.43 -16.48 -13.02
CA GLU A 228 -1.45 -16.68 -14.03
C GLU A 228 -1.82 -15.33 -14.63
N VAL A 229 -1.80 -15.25 -15.95
CA VAL A 229 -2.19 -14.05 -16.70
C VAL A 229 -3.58 -14.27 -17.26
N ILE A 230 -4.53 -13.48 -16.80
CA ILE A 230 -5.92 -13.50 -17.26
C ILE A 230 -6.08 -12.40 -18.29
N LYS A 231 -6.61 -12.72 -19.46
CA LYS A 231 -7.04 -11.76 -20.49
C LYS A 231 -8.55 -11.53 -20.34
N VAL A 232 -8.95 -10.27 -20.29
CA VAL A 232 -10.34 -9.84 -20.13
C VAL A 232 -10.74 -9.00 -21.34
N PRO A 233 -11.52 -9.54 -22.29
CA PRO A 233 -12.07 -8.77 -23.40
C PRO A 233 -13.04 -7.72 -22.90
N LEU A 234 -12.82 -6.44 -23.22
CA LEU A 234 -13.63 -5.33 -22.68
C LEU A 234 -15.08 -5.33 -23.21
N ALA A 235 -15.29 -5.81 -24.43
CA ALA A 235 -16.64 -5.95 -25.01
C ALA A 235 -17.40 -7.18 -24.47
N HIS A 236 -16.68 -8.19 -23.96
CA HIS A 236 -17.20 -9.47 -23.52
C HIS A 236 -16.45 -9.96 -22.28
N PRO A 237 -16.50 -9.25 -21.13
CA PRO A 237 -15.75 -9.61 -19.93
C PRO A 237 -16.11 -10.99 -19.36
N GLU A 238 -17.29 -11.53 -19.72
CA GLU A 238 -17.70 -12.90 -19.41
C GLU A 238 -16.83 -14.00 -20.10
N GLN A 239 -16.02 -13.60 -21.10
CA GLN A 239 -15.08 -14.47 -21.79
C GLN A 239 -13.66 -14.39 -21.19
N ALA A 240 -13.51 -13.77 -20.04
CA ALA A 240 -12.23 -13.69 -19.34
C ALA A 240 -11.65 -15.07 -19.07
N ALA A 241 -10.38 -15.28 -19.40
CA ALA A 241 -9.71 -16.56 -19.26
C ALA A 241 -8.20 -16.41 -19.02
N ILE A 242 -7.59 -17.43 -18.39
CA ILE A 242 -6.13 -17.54 -18.27
C ILE A 242 -5.56 -17.81 -19.67
N VAL A 243 -4.66 -16.96 -20.15
CA VAL A 243 -4.01 -17.06 -21.47
C VAL A 243 -2.56 -17.53 -21.38
N SER A 244 -1.92 -17.35 -20.24
CA SER A 244 -0.55 -17.82 -20.01
C SER A 244 -0.27 -18.03 -18.53
N SER A 245 0.84 -18.72 -18.24
CA SER A 245 1.30 -19.00 -16.87
C SER A 245 2.82 -18.88 -16.79
N PRO A 246 3.38 -17.66 -16.85
CA PRO A 246 4.83 -17.43 -16.85
C PRO A 246 5.49 -17.91 -15.56
N ARG A 247 6.65 -18.57 -15.72
CA ARG A 247 7.43 -19.14 -14.61
C ARG A 247 8.47 -18.16 -14.09
N ILE A 248 8.03 -17.10 -13.42
CA ILE A 248 8.93 -16.02 -12.96
C ILE A 248 9.86 -16.45 -11.82
N PHE A 249 9.59 -17.56 -11.13
CA PHE A 249 10.41 -18.07 -10.02
C PHE A 249 11.46 -19.10 -10.42
N SER A 250 11.50 -19.55 -11.67
CA SER A 250 12.41 -20.59 -12.13
C SER A 250 13.87 -20.25 -11.82
N GLY A 251 14.62 -21.20 -11.23
CA GLY A 251 16.02 -21.06 -10.89
C GLY A 251 16.31 -20.23 -9.63
N LEU A 252 15.32 -19.77 -8.86
CA LEU A 252 15.51 -19.18 -7.56
C LEU A 252 15.57 -20.28 -6.49
N THR A 253 16.50 -20.12 -5.54
CA THR A 253 16.67 -21.01 -4.39
C THR A 253 15.90 -20.49 -3.18
N ALA A 254 15.96 -21.22 -2.05
CA ALA A 254 15.40 -20.71 -0.81
C ALA A 254 16.08 -19.39 -0.41
N PRO A 255 15.29 -18.35 -0.04
CA PRO A 255 15.85 -17.08 0.40
C PRO A 255 16.60 -17.23 1.74
N PRO A 256 17.45 -16.26 2.12
CA PRO A 256 18.00 -16.18 3.46
C PRO A 256 16.86 -16.10 4.50
N ARG A 257 17.15 -16.46 5.73
CA ARG A 257 16.21 -16.35 6.85
C ARG A 257 16.62 -15.21 7.76
N HIS A 258 15.61 -14.44 8.23
CA HIS A 258 15.78 -13.49 9.32
C HIS A 258 15.96 -14.23 10.67
N GLY A 259 16.48 -13.52 11.68
CA GLY A 259 16.45 -13.94 13.07
C GLY A 259 15.12 -13.57 13.74
N GLU A 260 14.97 -13.94 15.01
CA GLU A 260 13.84 -13.54 15.85
C GLU A 260 14.30 -12.62 16.97
N ALA A 261 13.43 -11.72 17.44
CA ALA A 261 13.72 -10.92 18.63
C ALA A 261 13.66 -11.80 19.89
N PRO A 262 14.62 -11.71 20.81
CA PRO A 262 14.60 -12.50 22.04
C PRO A 262 13.31 -12.31 22.85
N GLU A 263 12.73 -11.12 22.83
CA GLU A 263 11.46 -10.79 23.48
C GLU A 263 10.29 -11.56 22.87
N ASP A 264 10.26 -11.73 21.54
CA ASP A 264 9.22 -12.47 20.83
C ASP A 264 9.34 -13.96 21.11
N VAL A 265 10.57 -14.49 21.13
CA VAL A 265 10.84 -15.88 21.51
C VAL A 265 10.36 -16.15 22.93
N ALA A 266 10.65 -15.23 23.87
CA ALA A 266 10.23 -15.36 25.25
C ALA A 266 8.70 -15.24 25.41
N ALA A 267 8.08 -14.30 24.70
CA ALA A 267 6.62 -14.10 24.71
C ALA A 267 5.89 -15.33 24.15
N ALA A 268 6.32 -15.84 23.00
CA ALA A 268 5.74 -17.04 22.38
C ALA A 268 5.90 -18.27 23.27
N ALA A 269 7.07 -18.46 23.90
CA ALA A 269 7.31 -19.54 24.83
C ALA A 269 6.39 -19.48 26.07
N LYS A 270 6.15 -18.26 26.57
CA LYS A 270 5.20 -18.04 27.69
C LYS A 270 3.77 -18.35 27.28
N GLU A 271 3.31 -17.83 26.14
CA GLU A 271 1.98 -18.08 25.61
C GLU A 271 1.75 -19.58 25.38
N ALA A 272 2.70 -20.26 24.76
CA ALA A 272 2.66 -21.69 24.54
C ALA A 272 2.57 -22.48 25.86
N ALA A 273 3.32 -22.05 26.90
CA ALA A 273 3.25 -22.64 28.23
C ALA A 273 1.88 -22.44 28.91
N ASP A 274 1.36 -21.21 28.86
CA ASP A 274 0.04 -20.87 29.39
C ASP A 274 -1.09 -21.65 28.65
N TRP A 275 -0.94 -21.85 27.32
CA TRP A 275 -1.87 -22.61 26.51
C TRP A 275 -1.86 -24.12 26.84
N ARG A 276 -0.66 -24.70 26.99
CA ARG A 276 -0.52 -26.10 27.44
C ARG A 276 -1.10 -26.32 28.84
N ALA A 277 -0.94 -25.36 29.75
CA ALA A 277 -1.52 -25.45 31.10
C ALA A 277 -3.05 -25.51 31.08
N LYS A 278 -3.68 -24.98 30.03
CA LYS A 278 -5.14 -25.07 29.77
C LYS A 278 -5.54 -26.31 28.96
N GLY A 279 -4.61 -27.22 28.69
CA GLY A 279 -4.86 -28.44 27.88
C GLY A 279 -4.77 -28.22 26.38
N GLY A 280 -4.28 -27.07 25.91
CA GLY A 280 -4.09 -26.78 24.49
C GLY A 280 -2.81 -27.42 23.93
N PHE A 281 -2.74 -27.49 22.60
CA PHE A 281 -1.61 -28.04 21.86
C PHE A 281 -0.72 -26.93 21.31
N THR A 282 0.57 -27.22 21.15
CA THR A 282 1.57 -26.28 20.65
C THR A 282 2.37 -26.90 19.53
N VAL A 283 3.06 -26.07 18.75
CA VAL A 283 3.99 -26.51 17.71
C VAL A 283 5.24 -25.64 17.73
N ARG A 284 6.42 -26.25 17.57
CA ARG A 284 7.70 -25.54 17.47
C ARG A 284 8.11 -25.43 16.02
N MET A 285 8.45 -24.19 15.60
CA MET A 285 9.02 -23.85 14.30
C MET A 285 10.26 -22.99 14.50
N GLY A 286 11.45 -23.55 14.26
CA GLY A 286 12.71 -22.87 14.56
C GLY A 286 12.87 -22.59 16.06
N GLU A 287 13.13 -21.33 16.41
CA GLU A 287 13.25 -20.86 17.81
C GLU A 287 11.89 -20.57 18.46
N MET A 288 10.82 -20.41 17.67
CA MET A 288 9.48 -20.06 18.12
C MET A 288 8.64 -21.28 18.47
N GLU A 289 7.82 -21.16 19.51
CA GLU A 289 6.80 -22.12 19.88
C GLU A 289 5.42 -21.44 19.87
N TYR A 290 4.49 -21.96 19.09
CA TYR A 290 3.18 -21.38 18.85
C TYR A 290 2.06 -22.19 19.49
N ALA A 291 1.09 -21.52 20.09
CA ALA A 291 -0.18 -22.09 20.48
C ALA A 291 -1.01 -22.45 19.24
N LEU A 292 -1.62 -23.63 19.23
CA LEU A 292 -2.50 -24.04 18.12
C LEU A 292 -3.97 -23.86 18.50
N SER A 293 -4.76 -23.31 17.59
CA SER A 293 -6.20 -23.23 17.77
C SER A 293 -6.84 -24.63 17.88
N ALA A 294 -8.00 -24.70 18.52
CA ALA A 294 -8.79 -25.93 18.59
C ALA A 294 -9.12 -26.46 17.18
N GLU A 295 -9.49 -25.57 16.25
CA GLU A 295 -9.77 -25.91 14.86
C GLU A 295 -8.61 -26.64 14.16
N SER A 296 -7.37 -26.25 14.46
CA SER A 296 -6.16 -26.87 13.90
C SER A 296 -5.79 -28.18 14.58
N SER A 297 -6.05 -28.33 15.88
CA SER A 297 -5.58 -29.45 16.70
C SER A 297 -6.61 -30.55 16.91
N GLU A 298 -7.91 -30.25 16.96
CA GLU A 298 -9.00 -31.23 17.14
C GLU A 298 -9.02 -32.34 16.10
N PRO A 299 -8.83 -32.08 14.79
CA PRO A 299 -8.81 -33.18 13.79
C PRO A 299 -7.68 -34.17 14.02
N VAL A 300 -6.53 -33.72 14.55
CA VAL A 300 -5.40 -34.59 14.88
C VAL A 300 -5.73 -35.40 16.13
N LEU A 301 -6.32 -34.77 17.15
CA LEU A 301 -6.77 -35.44 18.37
C LEU A 301 -7.82 -36.52 18.06
N ASP A 302 -8.81 -36.19 17.25
CA ASP A 302 -9.82 -37.15 16.79
C ASP A 302 -9.21 -38.33 16.05
N SER A 303 -8.21 -38.09 15.20
CA SER A 303 -7.49 -39.14 14.49
C SER A 303 -6.76 -40.09 15.45
N VAL A 304 -6.10 -39.51 16.49
CA VAL A 304 -5.41 -40.31 17.53
C VAL A 304 -6.40 -41.16 18.34
N VAL A 305 -7.53 -40.58 18.77
CA VAL A 305 -8.58 -41.29 19.50
C VAL A 305 -9.17 -42.42 18.67
N LYS A 306 -9.45 -42.19 17.40
CA LYS A 306 -9.94 -43.21 16.46
C LYS A 306 -8.93 -44.35 16.23
N ALA A 307 -7.64 -44.04 16.11
CA ALA A 307 -6.56 -45.00 15.88
C ALA A 307 -6.42 -46.03 17.02
N ARG A 308 -6.70 -45.64 18.28
CA ARG A 308 -6.74 -46.56 19.42
C ARG A 308 -8.04 -47.37 19.53
N GLY A 309 -9.00 -47.21 18.60
CA GLY A 309 -10.30 -47.88 18.62
C GLY A 309 -11.30 -47.30 19.61
N GLY A 310 -11.08 -46.07 20.12
CA GLY A 310 -11.90 -45.42 21.12
C GLY A 310 -13.00 -44.53 20.54
N ASN A 311 -14.19 -44.57 21.18
CA ASN A 311 -15.32 -43.68 20.92
C ASN A 311 -15.60 -42.75 22.10
N GLY A 312 -14.69 -42.69 23.09
CA GLY A 312 -14.85 -41.91 24.33
C GLY A 312 -14.10 -40.62 24.34
N ALA A 313 -14.25 -39.84 25.43
CA ALA A 313 -13.51 -38.65 25.65
C ALA A 313 -11.99 -38.87 25.57
N PRO A 314 -11.22 -37.90 25.05
CA PRO A 314 -9.77 -37.99 24.99
C PRO A 314 -9.15 -38.22 26.37
N THR A 315 -8.13 -39.07 26.44
CA THR A 315 -7.35 -39.34 27.65
C THR A 315 -6.05 -38.50 27.64
N ALA A 316 -5.35 -38.44 28.79
CA ALA A 316 -4.04 -37.81 28.86
C ALA A 316 -3.01 -38.46 27.91
N ALA A 317 -3.12 -39.77 27.67
CA ALA A 317 -2.27 -40.47 26.70
C ALA A 317 -2.60 -40.05 25.26
N ASP A 318 -3.86 -39.84 24.91
CA ASP A 318 -4.25 -39.30 23.60
C ASP A 318 -3.73 -37.89 23.39
N SER A 319 -3.83 -37.02 24.40
CA SER A 319 -3.29 -35.65 24.32
C SER A 319 -1.76 -35.67 24.12
N ALA A 320 -1.04 -36.52 24.84
CA ALA A 320 0.41 -36.67 24.67
C ALA A 320 0.76 -37.19 23.26
N ALA A 321 0.03 -38.18 22.77
CA ALA A 321 0.24 -38.70 21.42
C ALA A 321 -0.12 -37.66 20.33
N THR A 322 -1.15 -36.84 20.56
CA THR A 322 -1.54 -35.73 19.66
C THR A 322 -0.45 -34.67 19.59
N GLN A 323 0.12 -34.28 20.73
CA GLN A 323 1.24 -33.31 20.77
C GLN A 323 2.43 -33.82 19.94
N VAL A 324 2.78 -35.11 20.06
CA VAL A 324 3.85 -35.73 19.28
C VAL A 324 3.48 -35.79 17.79
N ALA A 325 2.24 -36.15 17.46
CA ALA A 325 1.78 -36.21 16.08
C ALA A 325 1.81 -34.84 15.40
N ILE A 326 1.34 -33.79 16.08
CA ILE A 326 1.38 -32.42 15.59
C ILE A 326 2.82 -32.00 15.29
N GLN A 327 3.76 -32.18 16.24
CA GLN A 327 5.15 -31.82 16.02
C GLN A 327 5.77 -32.60 14.86
N LYS A 328 5.51 -33.91 14.80
CA LYS A 328 5.98 -34.76 13.70
C LYS A 328 5.41 -34.33 12.33
N MET A 329 4.14 -33.93 12.27
CA MET A 329 3.53 -33.39 11.04
C MET A 329 4.22 -32.08 10.63
N MET A 330 4.47 -31.19 11.58
CA MET A 330 5.18 -29.94 11.33
C MET A 330 6.61 -30.20 10.87
N ASP A 331 7.36 -31.04 11.58
CA ASP A 331 8.74 -31.40 11.22
C ASP A 331 8.78 -32.02 9.82
N ALA A 332 7.82 -32.89 9.49
CA ALA A 332 7.70 -33.48 8.16
C ALA A 332 7.35 -32.41 7.09
N MET A 333 6.48 -31.48 7.40
CA MET A 333 6.12 -30.39 6.51
C MET A 333 7.30 -29.43 6.27
N MET A 334 8.08 -29.15 7.33
CA MET A 334 9.28 -28.30 7.24
C MET A 334 10.49 -29.02 6.62
N ALA A 335 10.57 -30.34 6.78
CA ALA A 335 11.62 -31.20 6.20
C ALA A 335 11.24 -31.79 4.86
N ALA A 336 9.93 -31.79 4.52
CA ALA A 336 9.47 -32.37 3.27
C ALA A 336 10.18 -31.68 2.10
N PRO A 337 10.95 -32.40 1.28
CA PRO A 337 11.36 -31.86 0.01
C PRO A 337 10.04 -31.55 -0.72
N VAL A 338 9.90 -30.35 -1.25
CA VAL A 338 8.86 -30.09 -2.24
C VAL A 338 9.00 -31.18 -3.29
N PRO A 339 7.96 -31.93 -3.61
CA PRO A 339 8.06 -33.03 -4.55
C PRO A 339 8.81 -32.60 -5.80
N GLY A 340 9.96 -33.22 -6.08
CA GLY A 340 10.82 -32.94 -7.23
C GLY A 340 12.04 -32.06 -6.97
N THR A 341 12.34 -31.62 -5.74
CA THR A 341 13.66 -31.06 -5.43
C THR A 341 14.61 -32.17 -5.02
N ALA A 342 15.69 -32.36 -5.77
CA ALA A 342 16.71 -33.34 -5.41
C ALA A 342 17.45 -32.90 -4.13
N ASN A 343 17.65 -33.84 -3.20
CA ASN A 343 18.64 -33.76 -2.12
C ASN A 343 18.50 -32.62 -1.09
N GLY A 344 17.32 -32.44 -0.46
CA GLY A 344 17.21 -31.61 0.75
C GLY A 344 17.42 -30.11 0.54
N VAL A 345 17.40 -29.63 -0.69
CA VAL A 345 17.42 -28.20 -1.00
C VAL A 345 16.03 -27.63 -0.68
N ARG A 346 15.98 -26.61 0.17
CA ARG A 346 14.74 -25.90 0.44
C ARG A 346 14.22 -25.26 -0.88
N PRO A 347 12.91 -25.31 -1.13
CA PRO A 347 12.35 -24.73 -2.36
C PRO A 347 12.54 -23.21 -2.37
N GLY A 348 12.69 -22.69 -3.57
CA GLY A 348 12.63 -21.26 -3.81
C GLY A 348 11.21 -20.69 -3.64
N PRO A 349 11.01 -19.41 -3.96
CA PRO A 349 9.71 -18.76 -3.90
C PRO A 349 8.71 -19.46 -4.81
N ASN A 350 7.47 -19.52 -4.41
CA ASN A 350 6.40 -20.16 -5.18
C ASN A 350 5.14 -19.29 -5.31
N GLN A 351 5.20 -18.05 -4.83
CA GLN A 351 4.11 -17.07 -4.86
C GLN A 351 4.68 -15.66 -4.75
N CYS A 352 3.91 -14.66 -5.19
CA CYS A 352 4.09 -13.26 -4.81
C CYS A 352 2.95 -12.84 -3.88
N HIS A 353 3.19 -11.81 -3.09
CA HIS A 353 2.11 -11.03 -2.51
C HIS A 353 1.67 -10.02 -3.60
N ASP A 354 2.34 -8.89 -3.74
CA ASP A 354 2.02 -7.91 -4.77
C ASP A 354 2.96 -7.97 -5.98
N ILE A 355 2.41 -7.66 -7.16
CA ILE A 355 3.18 -7.36 -8.36
C ILE A 355 2.77 -5.97 -8.82
N THR A 356 3.56 -4.95 -8.52
CA THR A 356 3.28 -3.58 -8.93
C THR A 356 3.81 -3.35 -10.34
N VAL A 357 2.90 -3.11 -11.29
CA VAL A 357 3.26 -2.80 -12.67
C VAL A 357 3.48 -1.31 -12.86
N TYR A 358 4.43 -0.96 -13.74
CA TYR A 358 4.67 0.39 -14.20
C TYR A 358 4.67 0.39 -15.74
N PRO A 359 3.48 0.38 -16.38
CA PRO A 359 3.35 0.19 -17.82
C PRO A 359 4.08 1.25 -18.64
N ALA A 360 4.17 2.49 -18.13
CA ALA A 360 4.84 3.61 -18.80
C ALA A 360 6.33 3.36 -19.10
N ILE A 361 6.98 2.45 -18.37
CA ILE A 361 8.39 2.06 -18.58
C ILE A 361 8.55 0.58 -18.92
N GLY A 362 7.45 -0.18 -19.00
CA GLY A 362 7.45 -1.61 -19.35
C GLY A 362 8.05 -2.53 -18.27
N LEU A 363 8.03 -2.11 -17.01
CA LEU A 363 8.58 -2.85 -15.87
C LEU A 363 7.51 -3.17 -14.82
N ALA A 364 7.78 -4.20 -14.00
CA ALA A 364 7.06 -4.45 -12.78
C ALA A 364 8.00 -4.87 -11.65
N GLY A 365 7.63 -4.52 -10.42
CA GLY A 365 8.25 -4.97 -9.18
C GLY A 365 7.40 -6.05 -8.53
N GLY A 366 7.94 -7.24 -8.31
CA GLY A 366 7.23 -8.34 -7.65
C GLY A 366 7.79 -8.57 -6.24
N ALA A 367 6.96 -8.47 -5.22
CA ALA A 367 7.30 -8.84 -3.84
C ALA A 367 6.90 -10.31 -3.61
N CYS A 368 7.86 -11.21 -3.63
CA CYS A 368 7.61 -12.64 -3.86
C CYS A 368 8.43 -13.50 -2.89
N GLY A 369 7.79 -14.31 -2.08
CA GLY A 369 8.33 -15.43 -1.30
C GLY A 369 9.80 -15.34 -0.85
N GLY A 370 10.23 -14.20 -0.26
CA GLY A 370 11.60 -13.92 0.18
C GLY A 370 12.48 -13.22 -0.85
N TYR A 371 11.89 -12.73 -1.95
CA TYR A 371 12.58 -11.99 -3.01
C TYR A 371 11.83 -10.75 -3.47
N GLY A 372 12.56 -9.69 -3.80
CA GLY A 372 12.12 -8.63 -4.70
C GLY A 372 12.52 -8.97 -6.14
N LEU A 373 11.56 -9.00 -7.04
CA LEU A 373 11.76 -9.32 -8.46
C LEU A 373 11.60 -8.08 -9.32
N LEU A 374 12.46 -7.91 -10.31
CA LEU A 374 12.25 -6.97 -11.42
C LEU A 374 11.78 -7.75 -12.65
N LEU A 375 10.65 -7.37 -13.20
CA LEU A 375 10.04 -8.03 -14.36
C LEU A 375 9.98 -7.09 -15.56
N ASP A 376 10.22 -7.63 -16.75
CA ASP A 376 9.90 -7.03 -18.06
C ASP A 376 8.46 -7.39 -18.42
N ILE A 377 7.59 -6.39 -18.57
CA ILE A 377 6.16 -6.55 -18.90
C ILE A 377 5.80 -5.96 -20.26
N ARG A 378 6.77 -5.69 -21.14
CA ARG A 378 6.50 -5.17 -22.49
C ARG A 378 5.70 -6.17 -23.35
N ASP A 379 5.85 -7.46 -23.10
CA ASP A 379 4.88 -8.48 -23.50
C ASP A 379 4.01 -8.78 -22.27
N VAL A 380 2.85 -8.10 -22.19
CA VAL A 380 1.96 -8.19 -21.03
C VAL A 380 1.48 -9.62 -20.80
N ALA A 381 1.29 -10.41 -21.85
CA ALA A 381 0.87 -11.80 -21.71
C ALA A 381 1.99 -12.73 -21.21
N ASN A 382 3.27 -12.35 -21.34
CA ASN A 382 4.41 -13.18 -21.00
C ASN A 382 5.49 -12.42 -20.22
N PRO A 383 5.21 -11.90 -19.03
CA PRO A 383 6.19 -11.20 -18.21
C PRO A 383 7.41 -12.09 -17.91
N ARG A 384 8.60 -11.47 -17.88
CA ARG A 384 9.88 -12.17 -17.69
C ARG A 384 10.68 -11.54 -16.58
N ARG A 385 11.23 -12.35 -15.69
CA ARG A 385 12.14 -11.88 -14.66
C ARG A 385 13.46 -11.41 -15.28
N MET A 386 13.89 -10.20 -14.92
CA MET A 386 15.15 -9.57 -15.30
C MET A 386 16.17 -9.63 -14.18
N ASP A 387 15.73 -9.41 -12.93
CA ASP A 387 16.57 -9.40 -11.75
C ASP A 387 15.84 -9.95 -10.53
N ALA A 388 16.57 -10.33 -9.49
CA ALA A 388 16.03 -10.78 -8.22
C ALA A 388 16.99 -10.42 -7.10
N VAL A 389 16.47 -9.84 -6.02
CA VAL A 389 17.21 -9.52 -4.79
C VAL A 389 16.54 -10.20 -3.61
N SER A 390 17.32 -10.51 -2.58
CA SER A 390 16.81 -11.04 -1.31
C SER A 390 17.50 -10.35 -0.14
N ASP A 391 16.87 -10.37 1.02
CA ASP A 391 17.37 -9.73 2.23
C ASP A 391 17.18 -10.65 3.44
N ALA A 392 18.23 -10.83 4.23
CA ALA A 392 18.21 -11.64 5.44
C ALA A 392 17.46 -10.95 6.61
N ASN A 393 17.13 -9.67 6.49
CA ASN A 393 16.37 -8.92 7.47
C ASN A 393 14.86 -8.94 7.20
N PHE A 394 14.43 -9.29 5.97
CA PHE A 394 13.04 -9.34 5.59
C PHE A 394 12.39 -10.68 5.94
N SER A 395 11.23 -10.60 6.57
CA SER A 395 10.37 -11.76 6.86
C SER A 395 9.39 -12.03 5.72
N TYR A 396 8.73 -10.99 5.22
CA TYR A 396 7.68 -11.14 4.24
C TYR A 396 7.66 -10.00 3.22
N TRP A 397 8.22 -10.23 2.05
CA TRP A 397 8.18 -9.29 0.93
C TRP A 397 6.73 -9.09 0.48
N HIS A 398 6.23 -7.86 0.64
CA HIS A 398 4.80 -7.58 0.53
C HIS A 398 4.44 -6.75 -0.71
N SER A 399 4.94 -5.53 -0.83
CA SER A 399 4.60 -4.61 -1.91
C SER A 399 5.83 -3.98 -2.56
N ALA A 400 5.64 -3.35 -3.72
CA ALA A 400 6.67 -2.66 -4.46
C ALA A 400 6.18 -1.29 -4.92
N THR A 401 7.06 -0.27 -4.93
CA THR A 401 6.73 1.07 -5.42
C THR A 401 7.93 1.64 -6.17
N PHE A 402 7.74 1.98 -7.46
CA PHE A 402 8.75 2.71 -8.23
C PHE A 402 8.68 4.21 -7.89
N ASN A 403 9.80 4.92 -8.04
CA ASN A 403 9.71 6.39 -8.14
C ASN A 403 9.20 6.80 -9.53
N ASN A 404 8.83 8.08 -9.69
CA ASN A 404 8.13 8.53 -10.92
C ASN A 404 8.97 8.43 -12.20
N ASP A 405 10.29 8.44 -12.13
CA ASP A 405 11.15 8.28 -13.30
C ASP A 405 11.61 6.83 -13.53
N GLY A 406 11.30 5.89 -12.64
CA GLY A 406 11.64 4.49 -12.75
C GLY A 406 13.10 4.16 -12.47
N THR A 407 13.83 5.07 -11.83
CA THR A 407 15.26 4.86 -11.47
C THR A 407 15.45 4.26 -10.09
N LYS A 408 14.36 4.12 -9.32
CA LYS A 408 14.35 3.55 -7.97
C LYS A 408 13.16 2.63 -7.79
N LEU A 409 13.31 1.67 -6.88
CA LEU A 409 12.29 0.72 -6.48
C LEU A 409 12.40 0.47 -4.98
N LEU A 410 11.28 0.54 -4.29
CA LEU A 410 11.15 0.27 -2.87
C LEU A 410 10.35 -1.02 -2.71
N PHE A 411 10.73 -1.89 -1.75
CA PHE A 411 9.93 -3.03 -1.32
C PHE A 411 9.64 -2.93 0.17
N SER A 412 8.43 -3.29 0.59
CA SER A 412 8.03 -3.33 1.99
C SER A 412 8.15 -4.74 2.58
N ASP A 413 8.52 -4.82 3.86
CA ASP A 413 8.52 -6.04 4.68
C ASP A 413 7.31 -6.03 5.61
N GLU A 414 6.31 -6.82 5.30
CA GLU A 414 5.13 -7.04 6.13
C GLU A 414 5.42 -8.13 7.17
N TRP A 415 6.39 -7.94 8.02
CA TRP A 415 6.85 -8.95 8.95
C TRP A 415 5.72 -9.73 9.62
N GLY A 416 5.75 -11.05 9.42
CA GLY A 416 4.76 -11.96 10.00
C GLY A 416 3.35 -11.84 9.40
N GLY A 417 3.21 -11.24 8.19
CA GLY A 417 1.90 -11.03 7.55
C GLY A 417 1.03 -10.00 8.28
N GLY A 418 1.64 -8.92 8.74
CA GLY A 418 0.96 -7.77 9.36
C GLY A 418 0.53 -7.95 10.82
N GLY A 419 0.62 -9.14 11.38
CA GLY A 419 0.17 -9.43 12.75
C GLY A 419 1.23 -9.25 13.84
N GLN A 420 2.38 -8.60 13.55
CA GLN A 420 3.51 -8.53 14.48
C GLN A 420 3.88 -7.10 14.87
N PRO A 421 4.31 -6.87 16.14
CA PRO A 421 4.77 -5.57 16.62
C PRO A 421 6.27 -5.40 16.29
N LYS A 422 6.60 -4.86 15.11
CA LYS A 422 8.01 -4.65 14.70
C LYS A 422 8.44 -3.18 14.71
N CYS A 423 7.67 -2.29 15.37
CA CYS A 423 8.04 -0.88 15.57
C CYS A 423 8.38 -0.57 17.04
N ARG A 424 8.73 -1.56 17.87
CA ARG A 424 9.14 -1.31 19.26
C ARG A 424 10.54 -0.69 19.31
N ALA A 425 10.88 0.00 20.37
CA ALA A 425 12.21 0.57 20.58
C ALA A 425 13.35 -0.48 20.58
N THR A 426 13.03 -1.74 20.83
CA THR A 426 13.96 -2.88 20.86
C THR A 426 14.11 -3.59 19.52
N ASP A 427 13.22 -3.33 18.56
CA ASP A 427 13.26 -3.95 17.24
C ASP A 427 14.38 -3.36 16.40
N LYS A 428 14.99 -4.19 15.56
CA LYS A 428 15.97 -3.72 14.57
C LYS A 428 15.28 -2.79 13.58
N HIS A 429 16.02 -1.78 13.13
CA HIS A 429 15.53 -0.80 12.17
C HIS A 429 15.09 -1.44 10.85
N GLU A 430 15.82 -2.46 10.41
CA GLU A 430 15.62 -3.18 9.14
C GLU A 430 14.45 -4.17 9.15
N TRP A 431 13.84 -4.47 10.30
CA TRP A 431 12.75 -5.43 10.43
C TRP A 431 11.38 -4.75 10.29
N GLY A 432 10.52 -5.29 9.43
CA GLY A 432 9.23 -4.68 9.13
C GLY A 432 9.37 -3.29 8.51
N ALA A 433 10.41 -3.06 7.72
CA ALA A 433 10.81 -1.80 7.12
C ALA A 433 10.65 -1.84 5.58
N ASP A 434 10.92 -0.73 4.93
CA ASP A 434 11.12 -0.67 3.48
C ASP A 434 12.59 -0.85 3.13
N ALA A 435 12.89 -1.60 2.08
CA ALA A 435 14.20 -1.64 1.46
C ALA A 435 14.19 -0.85 0.15
N ILE A 436 15.08 0.12 0.00
CA ILE A 436 15.17 1.03 -1.13
C ILE A 436 16.33 0.61 -2.04
N PHE A 437 16.03 0.50 -3.33
CA PHE A 437 16.99 0.13 -4.38
C PHE A 437 17.04 1.21 -5.47
N THR A 438 18.23 1.42 -6.05
CA THR A 438 18.36 2.11 -7.33
C THR A 438 18.31 1.11 -8.48
N LEU A 439 17.77 1.57 -9.63
CA LEU A 439 17.67 0.80 -10.86
C LEU A 439 18.59 1.37 -11.92
N ALA A 440 19.52 0.56 -12.41
CA ALA A 440 20.38 0.87 -13.54
C ALA A 440 20.63 -0.41 -14.33
N ASP A 441 20.59 -0.34 -15.65
CA ASP A 441 20.84 -1.48 -16.56
C ASP A 441 20.02 -2.73 -16.19
N ASN A 442 18.77 -2.53 -15.78
CA ASN A 442 17.84 -3.58 -15.32
C ASN A 442 18.35 -4.35 -14.08
N ARG A 443 19.12 -3.70 -13.22
CA ARG A 443 19.64 -4.26 -11.97
C ARG A 443 19.24 -3.40 -10.79
N MET A 444 18.88 -4.07 -9.69
CA MET A 444 18.55 -3.47 -8.41
C MET A 444 19.79 -3.43 -7.52
N THR A 445 20.13 -2.24 -7.01
CA THR A 445 21.24 -2.04 -6.07
C THR A 445 20.72 -1.45 -4.79
N PHE A 446 20.83 -2.17 -3.68
CA PHE A 446 20.39 -1.74 -2.35
C PHE A 446 21.05 -0.43 -1.92
N GLN A 447 20.27 0.46 -1.32
CA GLN A 447 20.71 1.77 -0.83
C GLN A 447 20.55 1.90 0.69
N SER A 448 19.35 1.72 1.20
CA SER A 448 19.03 1.91 2.62
C SER A 448 17.69 1.26 2.99
N TYR A 449 17.38 1.31 4.29
CA TYR A 449 16.05 1.03 4.81
C TYR A 449 15.34 2.32 5.22
N TYR A 450 14.02 2.32 5.10
CA TYR A 450 13.16 3.30 5.73
C TYR A 450 12.21 2.60 6.72
N LYS A 451 12.03 3.20 7.89
CA LYS A 451 11.07 2.78 8.90
C LYS A 451 10.53 4.02 9.61
N MET A 452 9.24 4.02 9.94
CA MET A 452 8.65 5.09 10.75
C MET A 452 9.43 5.25 12.07
N SER A 453 9.56 6.49 12.55
CA SER A 453 10.53 6.79 13.62
C SER A 453 10.02 6.56 15.04
N ALA A 454 8.67 6.55 15.26
CA ALA A 454 8.09 6.47 16.59
C ALA A 454 8.04 5.03 17.12
N PRO A 455 8.62 4.73 18.29
CA PRO A 455 8.41 3.45 18.94
C PRO A 455 6.96 3.24 19.31
N GLN A 456 6.44 2.06 18.96
CA GLN A 456 5.09 1.59 19.29
C GLN A 456 5.11 0.59 20.44
N THR A 457 3.93 0.27 20.99
CA THR A 457 3.79 -0.70 22.07
C THR A 457 3.81 -2.15 21.53
N PRO A 458 4.00 -3.18 22.38
CA PRO A 458 3.89 -4.58 21.96
C PRO A 458 2.45 -5.02 21.60
N PHE A 459 1.46 -4.14 21.77
CA PHE A 459 0.05 -4.41 21.46
C PHE A 459 -0.39 -3.75 20.14
N GLU A 460 0.54 -3.23 19.36
CA GLU A 460 0.30 -2.60 18.08
C GLU A 460 1.00 -3.42 16.97
N ASN A 461 0.22 -4.07 16.11
CA ASN A 461 0.79 -4.58 14.87
C ASN A 461 1.31 -3.38 14.07
N CYS A 462 2.59 -3.38 13.77
CA CYS A 462 3.25 -2.26 13.11
C CYS A 462 4.42 -2.76 12.26
N VAL A 463 4.22 -2.70 10.94
CA VAL A 463 5.17 -3.05 9.89
C VAL A 463 4.88 -2.22 8.64
N ALA A 464 5.82 -2.12 7.71
CA ALA A 464 5.62 -1.48 6.42
C ALA A 464 4.53 -2.20 5.60
N HIS A 465 3.59 -1.45 5.05
CA HIS A 465 2.50 -1.99 4.23
C HIS A 465 2.28 -1.16 2.96
N ASN A 466 1.05 -1.05 2.44
CA ASN A 466 0.76 -0.40 1.18
C ASN A 466 0.77 1.13 1.25
N GLY A 467 1.23 1.74 0.15
CA GLY A 467 1.28 3.18 0.00
C GLY A 467 1.40 3.60 -1.46
N SER A 468 1.43 4.90 -1.70
CA SER A 468 1.63 5.46 -3.04
C SER A 468 2.53 6.69 -3.04
N LEU A 469 3.05 7.02 -4.22
CA LEU A 469 3.70 8.31 -4.42
C LEU A 469 2.70 9.45 -4.24
N ILE A 470 3.17 10.56 -3.68
CA ILE A 470 2.53 11.87 -3.75
C ILE A 470 3.20 12.64 -4.90
N PRO A 471 2.45 13.14 -5.89
CA PRO A 471 3.03 13.73 -7.10
C PRO A 471 3.65 15.12 -6.85
N ILE A 472 4.72 15.18 -6.08
CA ILE A 472 5.50 16.40 -5.87
C ILE A 472 6.51 16.53 -7.01
N PRO A 473 6.47 17.58 -7.85
CA PRO A 473 7.39 17.68 -8.97
C PRO A 473 8.85 17.72 -8.50
N GLY A 474 9.70 16.86 -9.09
CA GLY A 474 11.14 16.80 -8.79
C GLY A 474 11.52 16.21 -7.44
N ARG A 475 10.58 15.53 -6.75
CA ARG A 475 10.84 14.80 -5.50
C ARG A 475 10.15 13.45 -5.52
N ASP A 476 10.77 12.48 -4.87
CA ASP A 476 10.16 11.19 -4.61
C ASP A 476 9.61 11.22 -3.18
N VAL A 477 8.33 11.51 -3.07
CA VAL A 477 7.58 11.55 -1.80
C VAL A 477 6.54 10.46 -1.82
N MET A 478 6.48 9.67 -0.75
CA MET A 478 5.53 8.57 -0.60
C MET A 478 4.71 8.76 0.68
N VAL A 479 3.44 8.40 0.62
CA VAL A 479 2.61 8.10 1.80
C VAL A 479 2.48 6.60 1.93
N GLN A 480 2.59 6.08 3.15
CA GLN A 480 2.56 4.65 3.44
C GLN A 480 1.85 4.34 4.75
N ALA A 481 1.14 3.22 4.76
CA ALA A 481 0.49 2.66 5.93
C ALA A 481 1.45 1.78 6.74
N TRP A 482 1.28 1.79 8.07
CA TRP A 482 2.06 1.04 9.05
C TRP A 482 1.14 0.31 10.04
N TYR A 483 -0.03 -0.13 9.60
CA TYR A 483 -1.04 -0.71 10.47
C TYR A 483 -1.35 0.20 11.67
N GLN A 484 -1.24 -0.30 12.92
CA GLN A 484 -1.45 0.51 14.11
C GLN A 484 -0.37 1.57 14.37
N GLY A 485 0.75 1.55 13.64
CA GLY A 485 1.69 2.67 13.56
C GLY A 485 1.18 3.85 12.74
N GLY A 486 -0.04 3.77 12.18
CA GLY A 486 -0.70 4.84 11.45
C GLY A 486 -0.20 4.99 10.02
N ILE A 487 -0.02 6.24 9.58
CA ILE A 487 0.51 6.58 8.26
C ILE A 487 1.73 7.50 8.39
N SER A 488 2.71 7.27 7.53
CA SER A 488 3.92 8.09 7.39
C SER A 488 4.02 8.66 6.00
N VAL A 489 4.44 9.92 5.86
CA VAL A 489 4.82 10.55 4.60
C VAL A 489 6.31 10.79 4.65
N PHE A 490 7.04 10.28 3.69
CA PHE A 490 8.49 10.41 3.67
C PHE A 490 9.03 10.78 2.28
N ASP A 491 10.13 11.51 2.29
CA ASP A 491 10.92 11.89 1.11
C ASP A 491 12.10 10.93 0.97
N TRP A 492 12.15 10.21 -0.13
CA TRP A 492 13.23 9.30 -0.52
C TRP A 492 13.91 9.70 -1.82
N THR A 493 13.86 11.00 -2.14
CA THR A 493 14.58 11.59 -3.28
C THR A 493 16.07 11.26 -3.22
N ASP A 494 16.66 11.30 -2.01
CA ASP A 494 17.95 10.66 -1.71
C ASP A 494 17.68 9.25 -1.19
N PRO A 495 17.90 8.20 -1.99
CA PRO A 495 17.59 6.83 -1.60
C PRO A 495 18.48 6.28 -0.47
N ALA A 496 19.60 6.93 -0.17
CA ALA A 496 20.48 6.57 0.94
C ALA A 496 20.05 7.19 2.28
N HIS A 497 19.25 8.27 2.25
CA HIS A 497 18.84 9.02 3.44
C HIS A 497 17.35 9.41 3.37
N PRO A 498 16.42 8.43 3.34
CA PRO A 498 14.99 8.73 3.37
C PRO A 498 14.61 9.44 4.66
N LYS A 499 13.63 10.34 4.60
CA LYS A 499 13.28 11.19 5.74
C LYS A 499 11.76 11.34 5.89
N GLU A 500 11.22 11.06 7.08
CA GLU A 500 9.84 11.35 7.42
C GLU A 500 9.59 12.86 7.40
N ILE A 501 8.49 13.30 6.76
CA ILE A 501 8.12 14.71 6.62
C ILE A 501 6.73 15.03 7.13
N ALA A 502 5.90 14.00 7.33
CA ALA A 502 4.57 14.12 7.95
C ALA A 502 4.13 12.75 8.49
N PHE A 503 3.22 12.74 9.46
CA PHE A 503 2.60 11.53 9.97
C PHE A 503 1.22 11.78 10.59
N PHE A 504 0.45 10.72 10.67
CA PHE A 504 -0.72 10.59 11.54
C PHE A 504 -0.70 9.21 12.18
N ASP A 505 -1.08 9.13 13.47
CA ASP A 505 -1.13 7.90 14.22
C ASP A 505 -2.27 7.93 15.23
N ARG A 506 -2.78 6.75 15.56
CA ARG A 506 -3.73 6.48 16.64
C ARG A 506 -3.17 5.45 17.58
N GLY A 507 -3.45 5.59 18.87
CA GLY A 507 -3.10 4.57 19.85
C GLY A 507 -3.76 3.22 19.55
N PRO A 508 -3.26 2.16 20.18
CA PRO A 508 -3.67 0.78 19.93
C PRO A 508 -5.19 0.58 20.06
N VAL A 509 -5.71 -0.41 19.38
CA VAL A 509 -7.13 -0.83 19.52
C VAL A 509 -7.40 -1.28 20.95
N ASP A 510 -6.50 -2.07 21.54
CA ASP A 510 -6.55 -2.56 22.93
C ASP A 510 -5.21 -2.32 23.63
N SER A 511 -5.26 -1.98 24.94
CA SER A 511 -4.06 -1.69 25.73
C SER A 511 -3.42 -2.91 26.41
N THR A 512 -4.02 -4.08 26.26
CA THR A 512 -3.66 -5.29 27.04
C THR A 512 -3.36 -6.50 26.16
N LYS A 513 -3.78 -6.47 24.91
CA LYS A 513 -3.59 -7.54 23.94
C LYS A 513 -3.44 -6.98 22.54
N MET A 514 -2.78 -7.75 21.69
CA MET A 514 -2.72 -7.48 20.26
C MET A 514 -4.11 -7.71 19.64
N GLU A 515 -4.64 -6.70 18.97
CA GLU A 515 -5.81 -6.78 18.11
C GLU A 515 -5.43 -6.22 16.74
N ASP A 516 -5.95 -6.79 15.68
CA ASP A 516 -5.70 -6.27 14.34
C ASP A 516 -6.38 -4.91 14.15
N GLY A 517 -5.63 -3.93 13.68
CA GLY A 517 -6.12 -2.58 13.49
C GLY A 517 -5.15 -1.69 12.76
N GLY A 518 -5.52 -0.41 12.65
CA GLY A 518 -4.73 0.61 12.01
C GLY A 518 -4.91 0.68 10.50
N SER A 519 -4.04 1.42 9.84
CA SER A 519 -4.11 1.69 8.41
C SER A 519 -3.65 0.48 7.60
N TRP A 520 -4.57 -0.17 6.88
CA TRP A 520 -4.25 -1.19 5.88
C TRP A 520 -3.48 -0.57 4.71
N SER A 521 -3.96 0.57 4.21
CA SER A 521 -3.36 1.27 3.07
C SER A 521 -3.57 2.78 3.18
N ALA A 522 -2.71 3.55 2.52
CA ALA A 522 -2.82 5.00 2.43
C ALA A 522 -2.36 5.48 1.06
N TYR A 523 -3.26 6.12 0.30
CA TYR A 523 -2.99 6.55 -1.07
C TYR A 523 -3.31 8.01 -1.31
N TRP A 524 -2.45 8.66 -2.11
CA TRP A 524 -2.77 9.97 -2.67
C TRP A 524 -3.74 9.80 -3.83
N TYR A 525 -4.88 10.45 -3.74
CA TYR A 525 -5.83 10.52 -4.84
C TYR A 525 -6.42 11.93 -4.97
N ASN A 526 -6.16 12.57 -6.11
CA ASN A 526 -6.73 13.86 -6.54
C ASN A 526 -6.73 14.96 -5.46
N GLY A 527 -5.64 15.06 -4.68
CA GLY A 527 -5.42 16.15 -3.75
C GLY A 527 -5.61 15.81 -2.27
N VAL A 528 -6.04 14.60 -1.95
CA VAL A 528 -6.18 14.09 -0.58
C VAL A 528 -5.43 12.77 -0.41
N ILE A 529 -5.15 12.39 0.83
CA ILE A 529 -4.70 11.05 1.20
C ILE A 529 -5.92 10.32 1.77
N VAL A 530 -6.23 9.15 1.21
CA VAL A 530 -7.31 8.28 1.66
C VAL A 530 -6.70 7.02 2.25
N SER A 531 -7.10 6.66 3.46
CA SER A 531 -6.63 5.45 4.15
C SER A 531 -7.79 4.51 4.45
N SER A 532 -7.60 3.24 4.14
CA SER A 532 -8.44 2.15 4.63
C SER A 532 -7.97 1.75 6.02
N GLU A 533 -8.80 1.95 7.01
CA GLU A 533 -8.52 1.56 8.38
C GLU A 533 -9.25 0.26 8.70
N ILE A 534 -8.49 -0.75 9.15
CA ILE A 534 -8.91 -2.14 9.31
C ILE A 534 -10.25 -2.26 10.05
N SER A 535 -10.36 -1.64 11.21
CA SER A 535 -11.49 -1.79 12.13
C SER A 535 -12.32 -0.52 12.30
N ARG A 536 -11.77 0.66 11.90
CA ARG A 536 -12.39 1.97 12.18
C ARG A 536 -13.01 2.64 10.94
N GLY A 537 -12.80 2.11 9.71
CA GLY A 537 -13.49 2.52 8.48
C GLY A 537 -12.62 3.23 7.46
N LEU A 538 -13.00 4.44 7.04
CA LEU A 538 -12.31 5.22 6.00
C LEU A 538 -11.86 6.57 6.58
N ASP A 539 -10.57 6.85 6.46
CA ASP A 539 -9.97 8.11 6.90
C ASP A 539 -9.49 8.94 5.72
N ILE A 540 -9.67 10.25 5.78
CA ILE A 540 -9.17 11.19 4.76
C ILE A 540 -8.32 12.26 5.41
N PHE A 541 -7.17 12.56 4.79
CA PHE A 541 -6.19 13.52 5.25
C PHE A 541 -5.77 14.49 4.15
N GLU A 542 -5.23 15.63 4.56
CA GLU A 542 -4.54 16.58 3.69
C GLU A 542 -3.16 16.91 4.25
N LEU A 543 -2.20 17.09 3.35
CA LEU A 543 -0.91 17.67 3.69
C LEU A 543 -1.08 19.12 4.10
N THR A 544 -0.33 19.56 5.12
CA THR A 544 -0.22 20.96 5.52
C THR A 544 1.17 21.48 5.20
N PRO A 545 1.32 22.76 4.80
CA PRO A 545 2.62 23.32 4.49
C PRO A 545 3.52 23.36 5.72
N SER A 546 4.81 23.09 5.50
CA SER A 546 5.84 23.09 6.55
C SER A 546 7.19 23.55 5.98
N GLY A 547 8.24 23.56 6.80
CA GLY A 547 9.59 23.77 6.31
C GLY A 547 10.12 22.65 5.40
N LEU A 548 9.45 21.47 5.42
CA LEU A 548 9.84 20.29 4.63
C LEU A 548 9.06 20.17 3.32
N ILE A 549 7.86 20.72 3.25
CA ILE A 549 7.00 20.74 2.05
C ILE A 549 6.27 22.10 1.99
N SER A 550 6.39 22.81 0.89
CA SER A 550 5.77 24.12 0.73
C SER A 550 4.33 24.01 0.23
N GLN A 551 3.55 25.09 0.43
CA GLN A 551 2.20 25.16 -0.16
C GLN A 551 2.24 25.05 -1.69
N ASN A 552 3.25 25.63 -2.37
CA ASN A 552 3.39 25.51 -3.82
C ASN A 552 3.66 24.07 -4.26
N GLU A 553 4.38 23.27 -3.48
CA GLU A 553 4.60 21.85 -3.76
C GLU A 553 3.29 21.06 -3.60
N ILE A 554 2.50 21.33 -2.55
CA ILE A 554 1.19 20.72 -2.33
C ILE A 554 0.21 21.10 -3.46
N ASP A 555 0.20 22.39 -3.85
CA ASP A 555 -0.66 22.87 -4.94
C ASP A 555 -0.25 22.25 -6.30
N ALA A 556 1.05 22.06 -6.53
CA ALA A 556 1.54 21.38 -7.73
C ALA A 556 1.14 19.90 -7.76
N ALA A 557 1.16 19.21 -6.61
CA ALA A 557 0.67 17.84 -6.51
C ALA A 557 -0.82 17.73 -6.88
N LYS A 558 -1.63 18.72 -6.51
CA LYS A 558 -3.07 18.77 -6.83
C LYS A 558 -3.37 19.01 -8.32
N LEU A 559 -2.37 19.41 -9.12
CA LEU A 559 -2.55 19.55 -10.59
C LEU A 559 -2.54 18.19 -11.30
N VAL A 560 -2.01 17.15 -10.67
CA VAL A 560 -2.07 15.79 -11.20
C VAL A 560 -3.42 15.19 -10.81
N GLN A 561 -4.26 14.93 -11.83
CA GLN A 561 -5.57 14.34 -11.66
C GLN A 561 -5.58 12.95 -12.29
N LEU A 562 -6.06 11.97 -11.55
CA LEU A 562 -6.18 10.58 -11.97
C LEU A 562 -7.66 10.27 -12.25
N GLU A 563 -7.95 9.63 -13.36
CA GLU A 563 -9.28 9.13 -13.69
C GLU A 563 -9.63 7.92 -12.80
N TYR A 564 -8.63 7.06 -12.58
CA TYR A 564 -8.68 5.93 -11.67
C TYR A 564 -7.31 5.71 -11.01
N PHE A 565 -7.29 4.95 -9.93
CA PHE A 565 -6.05 4.49 -9.29
C PHE A 565 -6.27 3.09 -8.70
N ASN A 566 -5.33 2.19 -8.97
CA ASN A 566 -5.23 0.87 -8.37
C ASN A 566 -3.89 0.74 -7.65
N THR A 567 -3.86 0.00 -6.57
CA THR A 567 -2.69 -0.16 -5.70
C THR A 567 -1.46 -0.65 -6.46
N GLN A 568 -1.63 -1.69 -7.28
CA GLN A 568 -0.54 -2.35 -8.01
C GLN A 568 -0.37 -1.86 -9.47
N ASP A 569 -1.05 -0.78 -9.87
CA ASP A 569 -0.91 -0.16 -11.19
C ASP A 569 -0.37 1.27 -11.02
N GLN A 570 0.95 1.42 -11.11
CA GLN A 570 1.58 2.70 -10.84
C GLN A 570 1.42 3.65 -12.03
N PRO A 571 0.74 4.82 -11.84
CA PRO A 571 0.65 5.83 -12.88
C PRO A 571 1.96 6.61 -13.02
N LYS A 572 2.26 7.05 -14.24
CA LYS A 572 3.31 8.04 -14.47
C LYS A 572 2.73 9.43 -14.30
N PHE A 573 3.20 10.16 -13.30
CA PHE A 573 2.78 11.54 -13.08
C PHE A 573 3.42 12.49 -14.07
N VAL A 574 2.60 13.36 -14.65
CA VAL A 574 3.00 14.43 -15.55
C VAL A 574 2.33 15.72 -15.10
N TRP A 575 3.10 16.76 -14.89
CA TRP A 575 2.59 18.05 -14.48
C TRP A 575 2.40 18.96 -15.70
N PRO A 576 1.26 19.67 -15.79
CA PRO A 576 1.13 20.72 -16.80
C PRO A 576 2.09 21.87 -16.47
N ALA A 577 2.74 22.42 -17.49
CA ALA A 577 3.58 23.62 -17.32
C ALA A 577 2.73 24.75 -16.69
N SER A 578 3.11 25.17 -15.49
CA SER A 578 2.35 26.14 -14.70
C SER A 578 3.23 26.97 -13.79
N PHE A 579 2.76 28.18 -13.45
CA PHE A 579 3.43 29.01 -12.46
C PHE A 579 3.46 28.33 -11.08
N THR A 580 2.52 27.48 -10.78
CA THR A 580 2.49 26.68 -9.54
C THR A 580 3.65 25.69 -9.49
N VAL A 581 3.89 24.94 -10.57
CA VAL A 581 5.02 24.02 -10.68
C VAL A 581 6.36 24.77 -10.64
N ALA A 582 6.47 25.90 -11.35
CA ALA A 582 7.67 26.74 -11.30
C ALA A 582 7.96 27.26 -9.88
N ARG A 583 6.93 27.66 -9.12
CA ARG A 583 7.07 28.07 -7.72
C ARG A 583 7.46 26.89 -6.81
N ALA A 584 6.94 25.70 -7.05
CA ALA A 584 7.32 24.51 -6.31
C ALA A 584 8.82 24.20 -6.48
N TYR A 585 9.33 24.21 -7.72
CA TYR A 585 10.77 24.07 -7.97
C TYR A 585 11.60 25.18 -7.33
N LEU A 586 11.11 26.43 -7.38
CA LEU A 586 11.82 27.56 -6.77
C LEU A 586 11.90 27.43 -5.24
N ASP A 587 10.86 26.92 -4.59
CA ASP A 587 10.88 26.64 -3.15
C ASP A 587 11.85 25.50 -2.80
N GLN A 588 11.98 24.48 -3.65
CA GLN A 588 12.99 23.44 -3.49
C GLN A 588 14.42 23.98 -3.66
N VAL A 589 14.63 24.85 -4.64
CA VAL A 589 15.91 25.56 -4.82
C VAL A 589 16.25 26.40 -3.58
N ALA A 590 15.25 27.09 -3.01
CA ALA A 590 15.42 27.87 -1.78
C ALA A 590 15.80 26.97 -0.59
N ARG A 591 15.09 25.84 -0.41
CA ARG A 591 15.33 24.89 0.68
C ARG A 591 16.71 24.25 0.60
N SER A 592 17.23 24.01 -0.61
CA SER A 592 18.57 23.45 -0.84
C SER A 592 19.69 24.50 -0.90
N ASN A 593 19.39 25.79 -0.63
CA ASN A 593 20.33 26.91 -0.80
C ASN A 593 20.95 26.97 -2.20
N GLY A 594 20.19 26.57 -3.23
CA GLY A 594 20.65 26.50 -4.62
C GLY A 594 20.82 27.85 -5.31
N LEU A 595 20.36 28.95 -4.69
CA LEU A 595 20.57 30.34 -5.11
C LEU A 595 20.88 31.23 -3.92
N ALA A 596 21.71 32.27 -4.12
CA ALA A 596 21.92 33.29 -3.12
C ALA A 596 20.61 34.03 -2.79
N PRO A 597 20.40 34.53 -1.55
CA PRO A 597 19.12 35.13 -1.13
C PRO A 597 18.62 36.25 -2.02
N GLN A 598 19.51 37.15 -2.45
CA GLN A 598 19.15 38.25 -3.36
C GLN A 598 18.71 37.76 -4.73
N ARG A 599 19.38 36.71 -5.25
CA ARG A 599 19.06 36.10 -6.54
C ARG A 599 17.73 35.36 -6.47
N LEU A 600 17.47 34.63 -5.37
CA LEU A 600 16.20 33.97 -5.10
C LEU A 600 15.04 34.96 -5.07
N ALA A 601 15.20 36.11 -4.36
CA ALA A 601 14.19 37.16 -4.29
C ALA A 601 13.92 37.79 -5.67
N ALA A 602 14.98 38.03 -6.46
CA ALA A 602 14.87 38.54 -7.82
C ALA A 602 14.12 37.57 -8.74
N THR A 603 14.40 36.25 -8.63
CA THR A 603 13.72 35.18 -9.38
C THR A 603 12.23 35.12 -9.03
N ARG A 604 11.87 35.18 -7.74
CA ARG A 604 10.47 35.25 -7.30
C ARG A 604 9.73 36.45 -7.89
N THR A 605 10.37 37.62 -7.87
CA THR A 605 9.81 38.85 -8.41
C THR A 605 9.62 38.76 -9.92
N ALA A 606 10.61 38.24 -10.66
CA ALA A 606 10.54 38.04 -12.11
C ALA A 606 9.43 37.08 -12.50
N LEU A 607 9.30 35.95 -11.80
CA LEU A 607 8.24 34.97 -12.04
C LEU A 607 6.85 35.57 -11.78
N ALA A 608 6.66 36.27 -10.66
CA ALA A 608 5.40 36.92 -10.34
C ALA A 608 5.05 38.06 -11.31
N ARG A 609 6.08 38.75 -11.88
CA ARG A 609 5.87 39.75 -12.93
C ARG A 609 5.41 39.07 -14.24
N ALA A 610 6.08 38.00 -14.66
CA ALA A 610 5.75 37.26 -15.88
C ALA A 610 4.31 36.73 -15.82
N GLU A 611 3.86 36.26 -14.66
CA GLU A 611 2.51 35.76 -14.44
C GLU A 611 1.41 36.80 -14.73
N ARG A 612 1.68 38.09 -14.42
CA ARG A 612 0.76 39.21 -14.65
C ARG A 612 0.76 39.71 -16.10
N LEU A 613 1.76 39.32 -16.90
CA LEU A 613 1.85 39.67 -18.32
C LEU A 613 1.04 38.72 -19.18
N SER A 614 0.85 39.02 -20.46
CA SER A 614 0.20 38.14 -21.44
C SER A 614 0.91 38.20 -22.79
N GLY A 615 0.61 37.23 -23.66
CA GLY A 615 1.12 37.19 -25.04
C GLY A 615 2.64 37.31 -25.13
N VAL A 616 3.13 38.09 -26.07
CA VAL A 616 4.58 38.26 -26.38
C VAL A 616 5.36 38.75 -25.16
N GLN A 617 4.82 39.71 -24.39
CA GLN A 617 5.50 40.27 -23.22
C GLN A 617 5.72 39.19 -22.13
N ARG A 618 4.76 38.30 -21.88
CA ARG A 618 4.92 37.19 -20.96
C ARG A 618 6.03 36.27 -21.44
N ARG A 619 5.97 35.89 -22.74
CA ARG A 619 6.94 34.98 -23.34
C ARG A 619 8.38 35.54 -23.24
N GLU A 620 8.59 36.80 -23.59
CA GLU A 620 9.89 37.43 -23.50
C GLU A 620 10.43 37.47 -22.07
N ALA A 621 9.57 37.84 -21.10
CA ALA A 621 9.94 37.87 -19.68
C ALA A 621 10.34 36.49 -19.16
N LEU A 622 9.63 35.43 -19.55
CA LEU A 622 9.95 34.05 -19.18
C LEU A 622 11.24 33.55 -19.84
N LEU A 623 11.46 33.82 -21.14
CA LEU A 623 12.71 33.47 -21.82
C LEU A 623 13.93 34.16 -21.23
N GLN A 624 13.79 35.45 -20.88
CA GLN A 624 14.85 36.19 -20.18
C GLN A 624 15.14 35.55 -18.82
N LEU A 625 14.10 35.20 -18.05
CA LEU A 625 14.25 34.54 -16.76
C LEU A 625 14.92 33.16 -16.91
N ALA A 626 14.49 32.34 -17.88
CA ALA A 626 15.09 31.05 -18.14
C ALA A 626 16.58 31.14 -18.48
N THR A 627 16.97 32.09 -19.36
CA THR A 627 18.37 32.35 -19.70
C THR A 627 19.21 32.72 -18.47
N GLN A 628 18.66 33.54 -17.58
CA GLN A 628 19.33 33.91 -16.33
C GLN A 628 19.50 32.69 -15.39
N LEU A 629 18.46 31.83 -15.28
CA LEU A 629 18.53 30.59 -14.49
C LEU A 629 19.54 29.60 -15.05
N ASP A 630 19.70 29.52 -16.37
CA ASP A 630 20.74 28.71 -16.99
C ASP A 630 22.15 29.21 -16.64
N GLY A 631 22.36 30.52 -16.64
CA GLY A 631 23.60 31.10 -16.18
C GLY A 631 23.91 30.76 -14.71
N ASP A 632 22.90 30.85 -13.87
CA ASP A 632 23.01 30.47 -12.46
C ASP A 632 23.23 28.94 -12.26
N ALA A 633 22.76 28.10 -13.20
CA ALA A 633 22.88 26.65 -13.15
C ALA A 633 24.25 26.11 -13.60
N GLN A 634 25.15 26.97 -14.11
CA GLN A 634 26.51 26.54 -14.48
C GLN A 634 27.26 26.11 -13.21
N GLY A 635 27.47 24.78 -13.06
CA GLY A 635 28.10 24.18 -11.87
C GLY A 635 27.17 23.94 -10.67
N ALA A 636 25.87 24.21 -10.81
CA ALA A 636 24.87 24.07 -9.76
C ALA A 636 24.06 22.74 -9.84
N PRO A 637 23.36 22.34 -8.75
CA PRO A 637 22.52 21.15 -8.71
C PRO A 637 21.44 21.09 -9.78
N GLY A 638 21.02 19.87 -10.15
CA GLY A 638 20.03 19.61 -11.21
C GLY A 638 18.69 20.34 -11.05
N ARG A 639 18.24 20.61 -9.81
CA ARG A 639 16.98 21.33 -9.51
C ARG A 639 16.87 22.72 -10.16
N LEU A 640 17.98 23.45 -10.28
CA LEU A 640 17.98 24.76 -10.92
C LEU A 640 17.78 24.64 -12.44
N ARG A 641 18.32 23.59 -13.06
CA ARG A 641 18.08 23.27 -14.48
C ARG A 641 16.63 22.89 -14.72
N THR A 642 16.03 22.10 -13.81
CA THR A 642 14.61 21.74 -13.88
C THR A 642 13.71 22.97 -13.80
N LEU A 643 14.00 23.92 -12.89
CA LEU A 643 13.29 25.19 -12.84
C LEU A 643 13.45 26.00 -14.14
N ALA A 644 14.66 26.07 -14.70
CA ALA A 644 14.89 26.76 -15.96
C ALA A 644 14.12 26.12 -17.14
N ALA A 645 14.04 24.79 -17.18
CA ALA A 645 13.24 24.05 -18.16
C ALA A 645 11.76 24.38 -18.02
N GLU A 646 11.20 24.29 -16.81
CA GLU A 646 9.79 24.63 -16.52
C GLU A 646 9.45 26.08 -16.96
N VAL A 647 10.33 27.04 -16.69
CA VAL A 647 10.13 28.42 -17.12
C VAL A 647 10.15 28.57 -18.64
N ARG A 648 10.92 27.75 -19.39
CA ARG A 648 10.88 27.69 -20.86
C ARG A 648 9.57 27.10 -21.36
N ASP A 649 9.10 26.02 -20.74
CA ASP A 649 7.84 25.37 -21.09
C ASP A 649 6.67 26.33 -20.92
N LEU A 650 6.68 27.13 -19.85
CA LEU A 650 5.72 28.24 -19.65
C LEU A 650 5.78 29.30 -20.77
N ALA A 651 6.94 29.51 -21.37
CA ALA A 651 7.10 30.40 -22.51
C ALA A 651 6.63 29.79 -23.85
N GLY A 652 6.21 28.51 -23.87
CA GLY A 652 5.78 27.81 -25.06
C GLY A 652 6.94 27.41 -25.99
N VAL A 653 8.16 27.24 -25.47
CA VAL A 653 9.35 26.88 -26.28
C VAL A 653 9.68 25.38 -26.16
N GLY A 654 9.16 24.72 -25.11
CA GLY A 654 9.41 23.29 -24.82
C GLY A 654 8.52 22.30 -25.59
N ALA A 655 7.46 22.71 -26.24
CA ALA A 655 6.47 21.84 -26.88
C ALA A 655 6.89 21.23 -28.24
N GLY A 656 8.21 21.16 -28.54
CA GLY A 656 8.73 20.67 -29.84
C GLY A 656 9.25 19.23 -29.84
N ALA A 657 9.35 18.55 -28.69
CA ALA A 657 9.92 17.20 -28.64
C ALA A 657 9.17 16.32 -27.62
N GLY A 658 7.94 15.92 -27.92
CA GLY A 658 7.22 14.98 -27.03
C GLY A 658 5.70 14.96 -27.14
N ALA A 659 5.10 15.71 -28.05
CA ALA A 659 3.65 15.64 -28.27
C ALA A 659 3.32 14.52 -29.28
N GLY A 660 3.30 13.31 -28.79
CA GLY A 660 2.88 12.14 -29.56
C GLY A 660 2.38 11.03 -28.66
N ALA A 661 1.30 11.30 -27.87
CA ALA A 661 0.41 10.25 -27.39
C ALA A 661 -0.80 10.88 -26.65
N GLY A 662 -1.95 10.96 -27.32
CA GLY A 662 -3.23 10.67 -26.69
C GLY A 662 -3.98 11.77 -25.98
N ALA A 663 -4.40 12.84 -26.71
CA ALA A 663 -5.65 13.46 -26.42
C ALA A 663 -6.61 13.11 -27.57
N GLY A 664 -7.41 12.09 -27.37
CA GLY A 664 -8.53 11.69 -28.21
C GLY A 664 -9.81 11.80 -27.40
N ALA A 665 -10.28 13.04 -27.22
CA ALA A 665 -11.70 13.26 -26.95
C ALA A 665 -12.42 13.04 -28.30
N ASP A 666 -13.22 11.98 -28.35
CA ASP A 666 -14.40 11.96 -29.23
C ASP A 666 -15.49 11.11 -28.58
N ARG A 667 -16.62 11.80 -28.35
CA ARG A 667 -18.04 11.52 -28.10
C ARG A 667 -18.47 10.13 -27.66
#